data_9cd8255ef736085424ed030ec6e558dc
#
_entry.id   9cd8255ef736085424ed030ec6e558dc
#
_cell.length_a   1.000
_cell.length_b   1.000
_cell.length_c   1.000
_cell.angle_alpha   90.00
_cell.angle_beta   90.00
_cell.angle_gamma   90.00
#
_symmetry.space_group_name_H-M   'P 1'
#
loop_
_entity.id
_entity.type
_entity.pdbx_description
1 polymer ?
#
loop_
_entity_poly.entity_id
_entity_poly.type
_entity_poly.pdbx_seq_one_letter_code
_entity_poly.pdbx_strand_id
1 'polypeptide(L)'
;MRASDAIRTANLALSLLLLAAAPASAAAAGAPGATKALPAESKSSEPPPPAAIPLPSVIRSLEESYRALVRIGERVEDDATLQEVTDRMPRVRESLGAMGQALAPRRVEEMPLQELGDLRQGFLRLDQQLSRWDARLEDTVRSLYASGAELRRMEATWGLTEEAARTALAPDPVLSRIRDLRGRIRSLSERAQARLGESLEVQDSVATLRLRIADWTAAADRADRAREEQLFEIESAPLWKLLGRSSPGAKLRDQVVRSLELHAGTVRSFASTEGSWLAFLAGAFAVLSVAIAKLARRFRARAAEDPSLEAPAEVLRHPMAVALLLTLSAVPWVFPATPATVAELALLAMLPAFLRAMALILPGRVRRSVYGLAAAFAASRIEALIPESSLLGRLLLLAVAAAALAGLLRELRLGAWESELPSPKWRRAVKLAAQAASLLFAGSILSNVVGNVSLARRLSDGTLASAVVAVLLFGTALVLQALYVGLLRMPWALHLGAISRHRELFATRGRKYIRWVAIAAWVYIGEAIFRVTQPFEEAIGSVLSQRLRVGGLDVSLGDLVAFAVTLWVAVLLARLLSFLLEEGLEGRGLPRGVPAAISKTAGYAVTAVGIGFAVLASGMEVTRFTVLVGTLGVGIGFGLQNVVNNFVSGLILLYERPVQVGDIVEVGAISGEVSRIGIRSSTIRTFPGAEVVVPNANLISGELVNWTLSDQLRRVEVPVGVAYGSDPAKVIEILLAAARRFDGVLATPEPSALFSGFGAHTLDFQLRFWTHRFDSYAALASDVRIELCARLAEAGIAIPFPQRDLHLVSVDPEAARALALPRGSSGLGRGGEGTGGEGR
;
A
#
# COMPACT_ATOMS: atom_id res chain seq x y z
N MET A 1 -6.17 -19.94 20.89
CA MET A 1 -5.97 -18.60 21.47
C MET A 1 -5.39 -17.58 20.46
N ARG A 2 -4.33 -17.89 19.69
CA ARG A 2 -3.69 -16.95 18.74
C ARG A 2 -4.59 -16.44 17.59
N ALA A 3 -5.39 -17.31 16.96
CA ALA A 3 -6.32 -16.90 15.90
C ALA A 3 -7.44 -15.96 16.40
N SER A 4 -7.89 -16.15 17.64
CA SER A 4 -8.89 -15.29 18.29
C SER A 4 -8.38 -13.87 18.53
N ASP A 5 -7.12 -13.72 18.88
CA ASP A 5 -6.52 -12.41 19.19
C ASP A 5 -6.13 -11.64 17.92
N ALA A 6 -5.64 -12.33 16.88
CA ALA A 6 -5.35 -11.71 15.58
C ALA A 6 -6.63 -11.21 14.89
N ILE A 7 -7.72 -11.99 14.99
CA ILE A 7 -9.03 -11.57 14.46
C ILE A 7 -9.62 -10.44 15.33
N ARG A 8 -9.44 -10.44 16.65
CA ARG A 8 -9.86 -9.32 17.52
C ARG A 8 -9.15 -8.03 17.15
N THR A 9 -7.85 -8.09 16.91
CA THR A 9 -7.04 -6.92 16.54
C THR A 9 -7.34 -6.44 15.13
N ALA A 10 -7.46 -7.33 14.13
CA ALA A 10 -7.82 -6.97 12.76
C ALA A 10 -9.17 -6.27 12.66
N ASN A 11 -10.08 -6.70 13.46
CA ASN A 11 -11.42 -6.19 13.47
C ASN A 11 -11.55 -4.84 14.22
N LEU A 12 -10.74 -4.59 15.24
CA LEU A 12 -10.62 -3.27 15.86
C LEU A 12 -9.99 -2.27 14.87
N ALA A 13 -9.03 -2.73 14.02
CA ALA A 13 -8.42 -1.92 12.98
C ALA A 13 -9.40 -1.46 11.91
N LEU A 14 -10.25 -2.37 11.43
CA LEU A 14 -11.24 -2.04 10.40
C LEU A 14 -12.25 -1.01 10.93
N SER A 15 -12.63 -1.12 12.21
CA SER A 15 -13.54 -0.16 12.85
C SER A 15 -12.91 1.23 13.01
N LEU A 16 -11.62 1.30 13.31
CA LEU A 16 -10.88 2.55 13.47
C LEU A 16 -10.37 3.12 12.14
N LEU A 17 -10.10 2.29 11.14
CA LEU A 17 -9.84 2.74 9.75
C LEU A 17 -11.07 3.43 9.16
N LEU A 18 -12.28 2.94 9.46
CA LEU A 18 -13.54 3.59 9.08
C LEU A 18 -13.82 4.85 9.92
N LEU A 19 -13.35 4.92 11.15
CA LEU A 19 -13.39 6.13 11.98
C LEU A 19 -12.28 7.14 11.63
N ALA A 20 -11.10 6.67 11.24
CA ALA A 20 -9.98 7.51 10.81
C ALA A 20 -10.09 7.97 9.34
N ALA A 21 -10.95 7.32 8.55
CA ALA A 21 -11.35 7.78 7.23
C ALA A 21 -12.46 8.85 7.27
N ALA A 22 -12.95 9.21 8.46
CA ALA A 22 -13.64 10.48 8.64
C ALA A 22 -12.65 11.61 8.31
N PRO A 23 -13.04 12.56 7.44
CA PRO A 23 -12.09 13.46 6.83
C PRO A 23 -11.38 14.29 7.89
N ALA A 24 -10.06 14.14 7.98
CA ALA A 24 -9.16 15.05 8.67
C ALA A 24 -9.16 16.47 8.03
N SER A 25 -10.17 16.79 7.22
CA SER A 25 -10.34 18.08 6.56
C SER A 25 -10.89 19.18 7.46
N ALA A 26 -11.34 18.87 8.68
CA ALA A 26 -11.85 19.88 9.60
C ALA A 26 -10.74 20.58 10.44
N ALA A 27 -9.54 20.03 10.51
CA ALA A 27 -8.45 20.59 11.32
C ALA A 27 -7.48 21.49 10.54
N ALA A 28 -7.66 21.67 9.22
CA ALA A 28 -6.77 22.50 8.40
C ALA A 28 -7.33 23.90 8.09
N ALA A 29 -8.47 24.29 8.66
CA ALA A 29 -9.08 25.60 8.47
C ALA A 29 -8.89 26.49 9.70
N GLY A 30 -7.66 26.87 9.99
CA GLY A 30 -7.39 27.73 11.13
C GLY A 30 -6.01 28.37 11.11
N ALA A 31 -5.81 29.37 10.26
CA ALA A 31 -5.13 30.63 10.51
C ALA A 31 -4.89 31.38 9.20
N PRO A 32 -5.49 32.52 8.95
CA PRO A 32 -5.07 33.41 7.88
C PRO A 32 -3.86 34.21 8.37
N GLY A 33 -2.79 34.21 7.61
CA GLY A 33 -1.73 35.21 7.76
C GLY A 33 -0.39 34.69 8.26
N ALA A 34 0.18 33.73 7.56
CA ALA A 34 1.62 33.63 7.47
C ALA A 34 1.95 33.60 5.97
N THR A 35 2.40 34.74 5.45
CA THR A 35 3.18 34.79 4.21
C THR A 35 4.24 33.73 4.31
N LYS A 36 4.03 32.61 3.63
CA LYS A 36 5.02 31.57 3.49
C LYS A 36 6.18 32.21 2.72
N ALA A 37 7.22 32.62 3.44
CA ALA A 37 8.49 32.90 2.83
C ALA A 37 8.79 31.72 1.91
N LEU A 38 9.17 32.03 0.67
CA LEU A 38 9.71 31.07 -0.28
C LEU A 38 10.69 30.14 0.45
N PRO A 39 10.59 28.82 0.27
CA PRO A 39 11.52 27.90 0.90
C PRO A 39 12.93 28.38 0.51
N ALA A 40 13.76 28.63 1.52
CA ALA A 40 15.16 28.88 1.29
C ALA A 40 15.70 27.74 0.42
N GLU A 41 16.23 28.08 -0.72
CA GLU A 41 16.86 27.16 -1.68
C GLU A 41 17.76 26.21 -0.91
N SER A 42 17.41 24.91 -0.98
CA SER A 42 18.40 23.88 -0.70
C SER A 42 19.61 24.25 -1.56
N LYS A 43 20.80 24.31 -0.98
CA LYS A 43 22.06 24.43 -1.70
C LYS A 43 22.24 23.24 -2.64
N SER A 44 21.45 23.17 -3.72
CA SER A 44 21.80 22.47 -4.92
C SER A 44 22.98 23.24 -5.50
N SER A 45 24.10 22.57 -5.74
CA SER A 45 25.29 23.11 -6.39
C SER A 45 24.87 24.12 -7.43
N GLU A 46 25.23 25.41 -7.26
CA GLU A 46 25.05 26.42 -8.29
C GLU A 46 25.66 25.85 -9.58
N PRO A 47 24.90 25.77 -10.66
CA PRO A 47 25.43 25.26 -11.90
C PRO A 47 26.58 26.20 -12.32
N PRO A 48 27.65 25.64 -12.92
CA PRO A 48 28.86 26.38 -13.27
C PRO A 48 28.50 27.66 -14.06
N PRO A 49 29.27 28.74 -13.89
CA PRO A 49 29.03 30.00 -14.60
C PRO A 49 29.06 29.75 -16.12
N PRO A 50 28.29 30.51 -16.91
CA PRO A 50 28.26 30.38 -18.35
C PRO A 50 29.67 30.57 -18.92
N ALA A 51 30.15 29.62 -19.74
CA ALA A 51 31.45 29.65 -20.39
C ALA A 51 31.28 29.49 -21.92
N ALA A 52 32.18 30.08 -22.68
CA ALA A 52 32.18 29.95 -24.14
C ALA A 52 32.42 28.48 -24.57
N ILE A 53 31.64 28.00 -25.54
CA ILE A 53 31.75 26.65 -26.08
C ILE A 53 32.97 26.60 -27.03
N PRO A 54 33.91 25.62 -26.90
CA PRO A 54 35.03 25.46 -27.77
C PRO A 54 34.61 25.23 -29.24
N LEU A 55 35.27 25.87 -30.21
CA LEU A 55 34.92 25.80 -31.62
C LEU A 55 34.70 24.37 -32.19
N PRO A 56 35.50 23.34 -31.84
CA PRO A 56 35.28 22.00 -32.35
C PRO A 56 33.91 21.37 -31.91
N SER A 57 33.33 21.80 -30.79
CA SER A 57 32.08 21.27 -30.26
C SER A 57 30.85 22.15 -30.60
N VAL A 58 31.04 23.32 -31.20
CA VAL A 58 29.94 24.29 -31.44
C VAL A 58 28.81 23.71 -32.27
N ILE A 59 29.10 22.93 -33.34
CA ILE A 59 28.05 22.38 -34.22
C ILE A 59 27.15 21.39 -33.43
N ARG A 60 27.77 20.54 -32.64
CA ARG A 60 27.03 19.56 -31.79
C ARG A 60 26.20 20.28 -30.73
N SER A 61 26.77 21.26 -30.06
CA SER A 61 26.08 22.06 -29.05
C SER A 61 24.96 22.92 -29.65
N LEU A 62 25.05 23.36 -30.90
CA LEU A 62 23.94 24.00 -31.61
C LEU A 62 22.74 23.07 -31.75
N GLU A 63 22.93 21.82 -32.19
CA GLU A 63 21.84 20.84 -32.32
C GLU A 63 21.21 20.52 -30.98
N GLU A 64 22.02 20.32 -29.93
CA GLU A 64 21.54 20.10 -28.58
C GLU A 64 20.70 21.27 -28.06
N SER A 65 21.14 22.50 -28.33
CA SER A 65 20.44 23.74 -27.98
C SER A 65 19.14 23.92 -28.74
N TYR A 66 19.10 23.61 -30.04
CA TYR A 66 17.84 23.63 -30.80
C TYR A 66 16.82 22.63 -30.24
N ARG A 67 17.24 21.41 -29.87
CA ARG A 67 16.37 20.45 -29.25
C ARG A 67 15.85 20.91 -27.85
N ALA A 68 16.73 21.58 -27.10
CA ALA A 68 16.33 22.18 -25.83
C ALA A 68 15.30 23.29 -26.03
N LEU A 69 15.49 24.17 -27.04
CA LEU A 69 14.52 25.23 -27.36
C LEU A 69 13.16 24.70 -27.74
N VAL A 70 13.07 23.57 -28.48
CA VAL A 70 11.79 22.96 -28.83
C VAL A 70 11.07 22.50 -27.54
N ARG A 71 11.76 21.77 -26.65
CA ARG A 71 11.17 21.32 -25.38
C ARG A 71 10.76 22.45 -24.45
N ILE A 72 11.55 23.54 -24.42
CA ILE A 72 11.20 24.74 -23.65
C ILE A 72 10.01 25.45 -24.30
N GLY A 73 9.97 25.52 -25.62
CA GLY A 73 8.86 26.09 -26.38
C GLY A 73 7.53 25.38 -26.07
N GLU A 74 7.50 24.04 -26.09
CA GLU A 74 6.33 23.26 -25.73
C GLU A 74 5.86 23.58 -24.30
N ARG A 75 6.76 23.75 -23.34
CA ARG A 75 6.42 24.13 -21.96
C ARG A 75 5.90 25.56 -21.82
N VAL A 76 6.42 26.49 -22.62
CA VAL A 76 6.00 27.90 -22.61
C VAL A 76 4.67 28.10 -23.33
N GLU A 77 4.39 27.25 -24.33
CA GLU A 77 3.15 27.30 -25.15
C GLU A 77 2.01 26.45 -24.53
N ASP A 78 2.28 25.67 -23.48
CA ASP A 78 1.22 24.95 -22.74
C ASP A 78 0.32 25.94 -21.99
N ASP A 79 -0.82 26.22 -22.57
CA ASP A 79 -1.77 27.28 -22.20
C ASP A 79 -3.03 26.75 -21.50
N ALA A 80 -3.18 25.43 -21.44
CA ALA A 80 -4.46 24.82 -21.06
C ALA A 80 -4.95 25.25 -19.66
N THR A 81 -4.04 25.36 -18.69
CA THR A 81 -4.39 25.79 -17.32
C THR A 81 -4.79 27.25 -17.26
N LEU A 82 -4.03 28.12 -17.92
CA LEU A 82 -4.28 29.55 -17.89
C LEU A 82 -5.61 29.91 -18.60
N GLN A 83 -5.88 29.30 -19.74
CA GLN A 83 -7.13 29.47 -20.48
C GLN A 83 -8.33 28.94 -19.67
N GLU A 84 -8.24 27.72 -19.09
CA GLU A 84 -9.30 27.17 -18.26
C GLU A 84 -9.68 28.11 -17.12
N VAL A 85 -8.67 28.65 -16.42
CA VAL A 85 -8.91 29.54 -15.28
C VAL A 85 -9.49 30.87 -15.75
N THR A 86 -8.92 31.47 -16.80
CA THR A 86 -9.37 32.77 -17.35
C THR A 86 -10.82 32.70 -17.85
N ASP A 87 -11.21 31.65 -18.58
CA ASP A 87 -12.56 31.47 -19.10
C ASP A 87 -13.62 31.26 -18.01
N ARG A 88 -13.23 30.61 -16.92
CA ARG A 88 -14.16 30.32 -15.82
C ARG A 88 -14.17 31.38 -14.71
N MET A 89 -13.15 32.20 -14.59
CA MET A 89 -13.03 33.25 -13.56
C MET A 89 -14.22 34.21 -13.51
N PRO A 90 -14.76 34.71 -14.63
CA PRO A 90 -15.92 35.61 -14.58
C PRO A 90 -17.15 35.02 -13.92
N ARG A 91 -17.42 33.75 -14.19
CA ARG A 91 -18.56 33.00 -13.58
C ARG A 91 -18.38 32.82 -12.08
N VAL A 92 -17.16 32.53 -11.64
CA VAL A 92 -16.83 32.39 -10.22
C VAL A 92 -16.99 33.74 -9.52
N ARG A 93 -16.54 34.83 -10.14
CA ARG A 93 -16.67 36.19 -9.62
C ARG A 93 -18.15 36.62 -9.50
N GLU A 94 -18.97 36.29 -10.49
CA GLU A 94 -20.42 36.57 -10.51
C GLU A 94 -21.14 35.76 -9.41
N SER A 95 -20.86 34.45 -9.31
CA SER A 95 -21.42 33.58 -8.28
C SER A 95 -21.06 34.07 -6.89
N LEU A 96 -19.80 34.44 -6.69
CA LEU A 96 -19.29 34.95 -5.44
C LEU A 96 -19.94 36.29 -5.09
N GLY A 97 -20.10 37.20 -6.08
CA GLY A 97 -20.80 38.48 -5.90
C GLY A 97 -22.25 38.30 -5.47
N ALA A 98 -22.96 37.38 -6.10
CA ALA A 98 -24.35 37.07 -5.75
C ALA A 98 -24.49 36.51 -4.32
N MET A 99 -23.60 35.61 -3.94
CA MET A 99 -23.55 35.03 -2.58
C MET A 99 -23.16 36.09 -1.55
N GLY A 100 -22.19 36.95 -1.85
CA GLY A 100 -21.74 38.02 -0.95
C GLY A 100 -22.81 39.08 -0.69
N GLN A 101 -23.68 39.41 -1.71
CA GLN A 101 -24.81 40.29 -1.52
C GLN A 101 -25.87 39.71 -0.59
N ALA A 102 -26.01 38.39 -0.51
CA ALA A 102 -26.92 37.75 0.42
C ALA A 102 -26.44 37.88 1.88
N LEU A 103 -25.14 38.06 2.13
CA LEU A 103 -24.54 38.29 3.46
C LEU A 103 -24.56 39.74 3.96
N ALA A 104 -25.35 40.63 3.31
CA ALA A 104 -25.51 41.99 3.81
C ALA A 104 -26.06 41.97 5.27
N PRO A 105 -25.57 42.79 6.20
CA PRO A 105 -25.82 42.66 7.64
C PRO A 105 -27.30 42.54 8.03
N ARG A 106 -28.17 43.30 7.39
CA ARG A 106 -29.64 43.28 7.66
C ARG A 106 -30.34 42.02 7.12
N ARG A 107 -29.77 41.34 6.12
CA ARG A 107 -30.29 40.08 5.54
C ARG A 107 -29.79 38.85 6.32
N VAL A 108 -28.61 38.94 6.91
CA VAL A 108 -28.05 37.83 7.70
C VAL A 108 -28.85 37.58 8.98
N GLU A 109 -29.31 38.66 9.64
CA GLU A 109 -30.15 38.56 10.85
C GLU A 109 -31.53 37.92 10.59
N GLU A 110 -32.06 38.08 9.40
CA GLU A 110 -33.40 37.55 9.00
C GLU A 110 -33.31 36.20 8.24
N MET A 111 -32.09 35.73 7.88
CA MET A 111 -31.86 34.57 7.03
C MET A 111 -32.11 33.26 7.80
N PRO A 112 -32.82 32.27 7.23
CA PRO A 112 -32.96 30.96 7.85
C PRO A 112 -31.59 30.26 8.07
N LEU A 113 -31.43 29.50 9.16
CA LEU A 113 -30.16 28.77 9.44
C LEU A 113 -29.75 27.84 8.33
N GLN A 114 -30.69 27.22 7.61
CA GLN A 114 -30.39 26.35 6.47
C GLN A 114 -29.79 27.16 5.31
N GLU A 115 -30.31 28.34 5.03
CA GLU A 115 -29.84 29.22 3.95
C GLU A 115 -28.42 29.74 4.27
N LEU A 116 -28.15 30.08 5.53
CA LEU A 116 -26.81 30.44 5.99
C LEU A 116 -25.83 29.26 5.86
N GLY A 117 -26.28 28.05 6.20
CA GLY A 117 -25.51 26.83 6.03
C GLY A 117 -25.21 26.51 4.57
N ASP A 118 -26.19 26.70 3.67
CA ASP A 118 -26.01 26.47 2.23
C ASP A 118 -25.05 27.51 1.62
N LEU A 119 -25.12 28.77 2.05
CA LEU A 119 -24.17 29.82 1.63
C LEU A 119 -22.75 29.50 2.08
N ARG A 120 -22.57 29.12 3.35
CA ARG A 120 -21.28 28.69 3.88
C ARG A 120 -20.70 27.54 3.07
N GLN A 121 -21.48 26.53 2.77
CA GLN A 121 -21.04 25.41 1.94
C GLN A 121 -20.75 25.84 0.51
N GLY A 122 -21.48 26.81 -0.02
CA GLY A 122 -21.22 27.45 -1.31
C GLY A 122 -19.82 28.10 -1.33
N PHE A 123 -19.48 28.87 -0.30
CA PHE A 123 -18.15 29.47 -0.16
C PHE A 123 -17.06 28.42 -0.06
N LEU A 124 -17.23 27.37 0.73
CA LEU A 124 -16.25 26.29 0.86
C LEU A 124 -15.99 25.59 -0.47
N ARG A 125 -17.03 25.38 -1.28
CA ARG A 125 -16.88 24.77 -2.64
C ARG A 125 -16.08 25.68 -3.57
N LEU A 126 -16.39 26.98 -3.56
CA LEU A 126 -15.65 27.96 -4.37
C LEU A 126 -14.18 28.06 -3.91
N ASP A 127 -13.92 28.04 -2.60
CA ASP A 127 -12.53 28.02 -2.09
C ASP A 127 -11.78 26.77 -2.53
N GLN A 128 -12.39 25.59 -2.47
CA GLN A 128 -11.79 24.34 -2.96
C GLN A 128 -11.50 24.38 -4.47
N GLN A 129 -12.37 25.01 -5.26
CA GLN A 129 -12.14 25.19 -6.69
C GLN A 129 -10.98 26.14 -6.95
N LEU A 130 -10.97 27.31 -6.27
CA LEU A 130 -9.90 28.29 -6.37
C LEU A 130 -8.56 27.75 -5.87
N SER A 131 -8.56 26.95 -4.80
CA SER A 131 -7.35 26.27 -4.28
C SER A 131 -6.75 25.29 -5.31
N ARG A 132 -7.60 24.57 -6.04
CA ARG A 132 -7.12 23.69 -7.13
C ARG A 132 -6.52 24.49 -8.28
N TRP A 133 -7.10 25.64 -8.62
CA TRP A 133 -6.56 26.54 -9.63
C TRP A 133 -5.24 27.15 -9.19
N ASP A 134 -5.16 27.63 -7.96
CA ASP A 134 -3.95 28.19 -7.36
C ASP A 134 -2.77 27.21 -7.40
N ALA A 135 -2.99 25.95 -7.01
CA ALA A 135 -1.97 24.91 -7.07
C ALA A 135 -1.48 24.65 -8.50
N ARG A 136 -2.37 24.60 -9.49
CA ARG A 136 -1.99 24.40 -10.90
C ARG A 136 -1.25 25.61 -11.47
N LEU A 137 -1.71 26.83 -11.13
CA LEU A 137 -1.04 28.06 -11.52
C LEU A 137 0.36 28.16 -10.90
N GLU A 138 0.51 27.76 -9.63
CA GLU A 138 1.82 27.71 -8.97
C GLU A 138 2.80 26.78 -9.72
N ASP A 139 2.33 25.61 -10.16
CA ASP A 139 3.14 24.68 -10.96
C ASP A 139 3.50 25.28 -12.32
N THR A 140 2.56 25.96 -12.98
CA THR A 140 2.79 26.67 -14.25
C THR A 140 3.81 27.80 -14.07
N VAL A 141 3.64 28.66 -13.06
CA VAL A 141 4.57 29.75 -12.72
C VAL A 141 5.97 29.22 -12.44
N ARG A 142 6.08 28.14 -11.68
CA ARG A 142 7.36 27.47 -11.36
C ARG A 142 8.03 26.93 -12.61
N SER A 143 7.26 26.31 -13.52
CA SER A 143 7.76 25.78 -14.80
C SER A 143 8.25 26.89 -15.72
N LEU A 144 7.48 27.99 -15.83
CA LEU A 144 7.85 29.16 -16.63
C LEU A 144 9.09 29.88 -16.08
N TYR A 145 9.19 30.02 -14.75
CA TYR A 145 10.35 30.60 -14.08
C TYR A 145 11.63 29.79 -14.35
N ALA A 146 11.54 28.46 -14.22
CA ALA A 146 12.64 27.55 -14.52
C ALA A 146 13.04 27.62 -16.00
N SER A 147 12.08 27.66 -16.93
CA SER A 147 12.31 27.83 -18.36
C SER A 147 12.98 29.16 -18.70
N GLY A 148 12.55 30.25 -18.06
CA GLY A 148 13.17 31.56 -18.20
C GLY A 148 14.61 31.60 -17.67
N ALA A 149 14.92 30.93 -16.59
CA ALA A 149 16.28 30.81 -16.06
C ALA A 149 17.17 29.98 -16.98
N GLU A 150 16.65 28.90 -17.55
CA GLU A 150 17.37 28.07 -18.56
C GLU A 150 17.69 28.89 -19.83
N LEU A 151 16.70 29.64 -20.35
CA LEU A 151 16.90 30.51 -21.54
C LEU A 151 17.92 31.61 -21.29
N ARG A 152 17.92 32.28 -20.15
CA ARG A 152 18.92 33.29 -19.78
C ARG A 152 20.32 32.71 -19.74
N ARG A 153 20.50 31.51 -19.21
CA ARG A 153 21.82 30.83 -19.23
C ARG A 153 22.26 30.49 -20.63
N MET A 154 21.34 29.97 -21.46
CA MET A 154 21.66 29.67 -22.86
C MET A 154 22.09 30.94 -23.60
N GLU A 155 21.36 32.06 -23.43
CA GLU A 155 21.71 33.35 -24.05
C GLU A 155 23.11 33.83 -23.64
N ALA A 156 23.43 33.76 -22.34
CA ALA A 156 24.74 34.13 -21.82
C ALA A 156 25.86 33.23 -22.40
N THR A 157 25.67 31.91 -22.41
CA THR A 157 26.64 30.96 -22.97
C THR A 157 26.88 31.18 -24.45
N TRP A 158 25.82 31.37 -25.24
CA TRP A 158 25.90 31.59 -26.68
C TRP A 158 26.38 33.01 -27.01
N GLY A 159 26.15 34.01 -26.13
CA GLY A 159 26.75 35.34 -26.22
C GLY A 159 28.26 35.28 -26.15
N LEU A 160 28.80 34.61 -25.11
CA LEU A 160 30.26 34.40 -24.95
C LEU A 160 30.85 33.55 -26.09
N THR A 161 30.07 32.56 -26.58
CA THR A 161 30.49 31.69 -27.68
C THR A 161 30.58 32.46 -29.01
N GLU A 162 29.64 33.39 -29.30
CA GLU A 162 29.69 34.24 -30.49
C GLU A 162 30.90 35.14 -30.47
N GLU A 163 31.21 35.76 -29.32
CA GLU A 163 32.38 36.62 -29.16
C GLU A 163 33.69 35.86 -29.36
N ALA A 164 33.83 34.69 -28.75
CA ALA A 164 34.96 33.78 -28.92
C ALA A 164 35.10 33.30 -30.38
N ALA A 165 34.01 32.98 -31.06
CA ALA A 165 33.99 32.54 -32.44
C ALA A 165 34.41 33.67 -33.42
N ARG A 166 34.01 34.93 -33.17
CA ARG A 166 34.43 36.09 -33.91
C ARG A 166 35.91 36.37 -33.75
N THR A 167 36.43 36.29 -32.53
CA THR A 167 37.84 36.50 -32.22
C THR A 167 38.74 35.43 -32.90
N ALA A 168 38.22 34.21 -32.99
CA ALA A 168 38.90 33.07 -33.63
C ALA A 168 38.68 32.99 -35.16
N LEU A 169 38.09 34.03 -35.80
CA LEU A 169 37.82 34.09 -37.24
C LEU A 169 37.05 32.87 -37.77
N ALA A 170 36.04 32.42 -37.03
CA ALA A 170 35.20 31.29 -37.45
C ALA A 170 34.47 31.58 -38.79
N PRO A 171 34.19 30.56 -39.62
CA PRO A 171 33.50 30.73 -40.89
C PRO A 171 32.12 31.38 -40.75
N ASP A 172 31.75 32.27 -41.67
CA ASP A 172 30.48 32.99 -41.68
C ASP A 172 29.20 32.10 -41.49
N PRO A 173 29.11 30.88 -42.07
CA PRO A 173 27.97 29.98 -41.84
C PRO A 173 27.82 29.55 -40.39
N VAL A 174 28.89 29.47 -39.61
CA VAL A 174 28.82 29.11 -38.17
C VAL A 174 28.32 30.31 -37.35
N LEU A 175 28.88 31.50 -37.66
CA LEU A 175 28.45 32.75 -37.00
C LEU A 175 26.99 33.09 -37.29
N SER A 176 26.49 32.83 -38.51
CA SER A 176 25.08 33.04 -38.86
C SER A 176 24.15 32.11 -38.10
N ARG A 177 24.51 30.83 -37.92
CA ARG A 177 23.72 29.85 -37.11
C ARG A 177 23.72 30.21 -35.62
N ILE A 178 24.82 30.70 -35.09
CA ILE A 178 24.87 31.15 -33.68
C ILE A 178 23.92 32.34 -33.50
N ARG A 179 23.92 33.30 -34.42
CA ARG A 179 23.03 34.47 -34.39
C ARG A 179 21.56 34.09 -34.53
N ASP A 180 21.20 33.13 -35.40
CA ASP A 180 19.85 32.62 -35.54
C ASP A 180 19.38 31.96 -34.23
N LEU A 181 20.21 31.10 -33.66
CA LEU A 181 19.91 30.45 -32.36
C LEU A 181 19.68 31.50 -31.28
N ARG A 182 20.55 32.51 -31.14
CA ARG A 182 20.39 33.58 -30.16
C ARG A 182 19.13 34.40 -30.39
N GLY A 183 18.76 34.66 -31.65
CA GLY A 183 17.50 35.30 -31.98
C GLY A 183 16.27 34.49 -31.49
N ARG A 184 16.30 33.18 -31.68
CA ARG A 184 15.25 32.28 -31.20
C ARG A 184 15.22 32.18 -29.67
N ILE A 185 16.38 32.16 -29.00
CA ILE A 185 16.45 32.17 -27.54
C ILE A 185 15.78 33.43 -26.99
N ARG A 186 16.10 34.62 -27.56
CA ARG A 186 15.51 35.89 -27.13
C ARG A 186 13.98 35.92 -27.34
N SER A 187 13.53 35.57 -28.54
CA SER A 187 12.08 35.57 -28.81
C SER A 187 11.32 34.61 -27.91
N LEU A 188 11.87 33.44 -27.56
CA LEU A 188 11.25 32.52 -26.64
C LEU A 188 11.32 33.01 -25.17
N SER A 189 12.43 33.71 -24.81
CA SER A 189 12.56 34.34 -23.49
C SER A 189 11.54 35.45 -23.28
N GLU A 190 11.30 36.30 -24.27
CA GLU A 190 10.25 37.33 -24.24
C GLU A 190 8.85 36.74 -24.09
N ARG A 191 8.54 35.69 -24.86
CA ARG A 191 7.27 34.98 -24.73
C ARG A 191 7.13 34.33 -23.35
N ALA A 192 8.16 33.68 -22.79
CA ALA A 192 8.16 33.11 -21.48
C ALA A 192 7.93 34.14 -20.37
N GLN A 193 8.53 35.35 -20.51
CA GLN A 193 8.33 36.44 -19.55
C GLN A 193 6.91 37.03 -19.64
N ALA A 194 6.38 37.23 -20.84
CA ALA A 194 4.98 37.69 -21.03
C ALA A 194 4.01 36.71 -20.40
N ARG A 195 4.21 35.39 -20.63
CA ARG A 195 3.36 34.34 -20.09
C ARG A 195 3.44 34.23 -18.58
N LEU A 196 4.63 34.39 -18.03
CA LEU A 196 4.86 34.44 -16.58
C LEU A 196 4.08 35.62 -15.96
N GLY A 197 4.12 36.80 -16.59
CA GLY A 197 3.35 37.98 -16.16
C GLY A 197 1.85 37.72 -16.14
N GLU A 198 1.29 37.17 -17.23
CA GLU A 198 -0.14 36.79 -17.32
C GLU A 198 -0.53 35.77 -16.24
N SER A 199 0.31 34.74 -16.04
CA SER A 199 0.05 33.71 -15.04
C SER A 199 0.05 34.27 -13.61
N LEU A 200 0.96 35.19 -13.28
CA LEU A 200 1.02 35.85 -11.99
C LEU A 200 -0.19 36.77 -11.75
N GLU A 201 -0.67 37.49 -12.78
CA GLU A 201 -1.86 38.33 -12.68
C GLU A 201 -3.12 37.51 -12.39
N VAL A 202 -3.27 36.38 -13.08
CA VAL A 202 -4.39 35.45 -12.83
C VAL A 202 -4.28 34.83 -11.45
N GLN A 203 -3.07 34.46 -10.99
CA GLN A 203 -2.83 33.94 -9.65
C GLN A 203 -3.17 34.97 -8.57
N ASP A 204 -2.81 36.22 -8.72
CA ASP A 204 -3.19 37.29 -7.82
C ASP A 204 -4.72 37.48 -7.76
N SER A 205 -5.39 37.42 -8.92
CA SER A 205 -6.85 37.45 -8.98
C SER A 205 -7.48 36.29 -8.20
N VAL A 206 -6.96 35.07 -8.32
CA VAL A 206 -7.39 33.90 -7.55
C VAL A 206 -7.18 34.10 -6.07
N ALA A 207 -6.02 34.58 -5.66
CA ALA A 207 -5.67 34.86 -4.27
C ALA A 207 -6.61 35.90 -3.65
N THR A 208 -6.90 36.98 -4.38
CA THR A 208 -7.83 38.02 -3.95
C THR A 208 -9.25 37.50 -3.74
N LEU A 209 -9.74 36.63 -4.64
CA LEU A 209 -11.05 35.99 -4.48
C LEU A 209 -11.08 35.06 -3.25
N ARG A 210 -10.01 34.30 -3.01
CA ARG A 210 -9.90 33.43 -1.83
C ARG A 210 -9.91 34.23 -0.51
N LEU A 211 -9.23 35.36 -0.45
CA LEU A 211 -9.29 36.25 0.70
C LEU A 211 -10.73 36.75 0.97
N ARG A 212 -11.46 37.16 -0.08
CA ARG A 212 -12.86 37.54 0.07
C ARG A 212 -13.76 36.40 0.56
N ILE A 213 -13.54 35.19 0.07
CA ILE A 213 -14.25 34.00 0.54
C ILE A 213 -13.97 33.76 2.03
N ALA A 214 -12.72 33.88 2.46
CA ALA A 214 -12.34 33.73 3.86
C ALA A 214 -13.06 34.76 4.74
N ASP A 215 -13.11 36.02 4.33
CA ASP A 215 -13.81 37.08 5.05
C ASP A 215 -15.31 36.81 5.16
N TRP A 216 -15.95 36.38 4.07
CA TRP A 216 -17.37 36.07 4.05
C TRP A 216 -17.72 34.82 4.81
N THR A 217 -16.85 33.78 4.73
CA THR A 217 -17.00 32.58 5.55
C THR A 217 -16.90 32.92 7.04
N ALA A 218 -15.93 33.74 7.43
CA ALA A 218 -15.80 34.23 8.81
C ALA A 218 -17.02 35.08 9.25
N ALA A 219 -17.61 35.85 8.34
CA ALA A 219 -18.84 36.60 8.65
C ALA A 219 -20.04 35.65 8.83
N ALA A 220 -20.18 34.65 7.97
CA ALA A 220 -21.23 33.62 8.09
C ALA A 220 -21.08 32.82 9.39
N ASP A 221 -19.86 32.44 9.76
CA ASP A 221 -19.55 31.72 11.00
C ASP A 221 -19.84 32.55 12.24
N ARG A 222 -19.57 33.86 12.21
CA ARG A 222 -19.93 34.80 13.30
C ARG A 222 -21.45 34.90 13.46
N ALA A 223 -22.18 34.98 12.37
CA ALA A 223 -23.63 35.04 12.39
C ALA A 223 -24.27 33.74 12.90
N ASP A 224 -23.71 32.60 12.51
CA ASP A 224 -24.16 31.26 12.97
C ASP A 224 -23.92 31.12 14.49
N ARG A 225 -22.74 31.55 15.00
CA ARG A 225 -22.42 31.53 16.43
C ARG A 225 -23.29 32.49 17.27
N ALA A 226 -23.50 33.69 16.79
CA ALA A 226 -24.38 34.66 17.47
C ALA A 226 -25.81 34.11 17.64
N ARG A 227 -26.30 33.39 16.64
CA ARG A 227 -27.61 32.71 16.72
C ARG A 227 -27.59 31.47 17.62
N GLU A 228 -26.50 30.75 17.67
CA GLU A 228 -26.37 29.60 18.58
C GLU A 228 -26.34 30.06 20.05
N GLU A 229 -25.74 31.18 20.36
CA GLU A 229 -25.80 31.80 21.68
C GLU A 229 -27.22 32.22 22.04
N GLN A 230 -28.01 32.65 21.06
CA GLN A 230 -29.41 33.08 21.23
C GLN A 230 -30.44 31.95 21.17
N LEU A 231 -30.03 30.69 20.95
CA LEU A 231 -30.96 29.54 20.82
C LEU A 231 -31.97 29.39 21.95
N PHE A 232 -31.66 29.88 23.13
CA PHE A 232 -32.57 29.86 24.30
C PHE A 232 -33.36 31.14 24.49
N GLU A 233 -33.15 32.16 23.64
CA GLU A 233 -33.89 33.42 23.71
C GLU A 233 -35.24 33.31 23.00
N ILE A 234 -36.24 34.12 23.44
CA ILE A 234 -37.57 34.12 22.83
C ILE A 234 -37.52 35.06 21.63
N GLU A 235 -37.45 34.47 20.41
CA GLU A 235 -37.30 35.18 19.14
C GLU A 235 -38.63 35.79 18.64
N SER A 236 -39.73 35.20 19.02
CA SER A 236 -41.07 35.53 18.51
C SER A 236 -42.11 35.69 19.59
N ALA A 237 -43.18 36.45 19.30
CA ALA A 237 -44.30 36.50 20.22
C ALA A 237 -44.88 35.09 20.46
N PRO A 238 -45.34 34.78 21.70
CA PRO A 238 -45.98 33.51 22.01
C PRO A 238 -47.16 33.22 21.07
N LEU A 239 -47.36 31.95 20.75
CA LEU A 239 -48.34 31.51 19.74
C LEU A 239 -49.75 32.06 20.01
N TRP A 240 -50.16 32.12 21.27
CA TRP A 240 -51.49 32.65 21.65
C TRP A 240 -51.68 34.15 21.35
N LYS A 241 -50.61 34.92 21.24
CA LYS A 241 -50.67 36.33 20.84
C LYS A 241 -50.75 36.53 19.31
N LEU A 242 -50.32 35.54 18.55
CA LEU A 242 -50.32 35.56 17.07
C LEU A 242 -51.67 35.10 16.51
N LEU A 243 -52.43 34.21 17.19
CA LEU A 243 -53.73 33.72 16.76
C LEU A 243 -54.78 34.78 16.55
N GLY A 244 -54.56 36.00 17.08
CA GLY A 244 -55.47 37.16 16.88
C GLY A 244 -55.05 38.14 15.77
N ARG A 245 -53.92 37.87 15.06
CA ARG A 245 -53.46 38.80 14.02
C ARG A 245 -53.57 38.11 12.64
N SER A 246 -54.39 38.69 11.77
CA SER A 246 -54.50 38.26 10.36
C SER A 246 -53.21 38.52 9.60
N SER A 247 -52.53 37.48 9.14
CA SER A 247 -51.38 37.59 8.21
C SER A 247 -51.86 37.72 6.77
N PRO A 248 -51.33 38.65 5.97
CA PRO A 248 -51.69 38.75 4.57
C PRO A 248 -51.18 37.52 3.77
N GLY A 249 -52.06 36.69 3.23
CA GLY A 249 -51.77 35.48 2.49
C GLY A 249 -50.92 35.68 1.21
N ALA A 250 -50.93 36.88 0.62
CA ALA A 250 -50.12 37.21 -0.55
C ALA A 250 -48.62 37.13 -0.25
N LYS A 251 -48.15 37.62 0.88
CA LYS A 251 -46.71 37.55 1.28
C LYS A 251 -46.21 36.12 1.50
N LEU A 252 -47.09 35.22 1.94
CA LEU A 252 -46.75 33.83 2.19
C LEU A 252 -46.45 33.06 0.89
N ARG A 253 -47.28 33.25 -0.14
CA ARG A 253 -47.04 32.62 -1.48
C ARG A 253 -45.71 33.04 -2.07
N ASP A 254 -45.39 34.33 -2.02
CA ASP A 254 -44.16 34.87 -2.60
C ASP A 254 -42.90 34.36 -1.80
N GLN A 255 -43.05 34.13 -0.50
CA GLN A 255 -42.00 33.56 0.34
C GLN A 255 -41.77 32.09 0.04
N VAL A 256 -42.83 31.28 -0.11
CA VAL A 256 -42.74 29.85 -0.46
C VAL A 256 -42.13 29.69 -1.86
N VAL A 257 -42.57 30.50 -2.85
CA VAL A 257 -42.03 30.48 -4.20
C VAL A 257 -40.52 30.79 -4.18
N ARG A 258 -40.11 31.83 -3.46
CA ARG A 258 -38.68 32.17 -3.32
C ARG A 258 -37.88 31.05 -2.63
N SER A 259 -38.41 30.42 -1.59
CA SER A 259 -37.76 29.28 -0.92
C SER A 259 -37.57 28.11 -1.91
N LEU A 260 -38.59 27.78 -2.70
CA LEU A 260 -38.52 26.76 -3.74
C LEU A 260 -37.48 27.10 -4.82
N GLU A 261 -37.42 28.36 -5.27
CA GLU A 261 -36.45 28.83 -6.27
C GLU A 261 -35.02 28.74 -5.73
N LEU A 262 -34.77 29.08 -4.46
CA LEU A 262 -33.47 28.96 -3.79
C LEU A 262 -33.03 27.48 -3.71
N HIS A 263 -33.89 26.58 -3.24
CA HIS A 263 -33.60 25.16 -3.18
C HIS A 263 -33.35 24.56 -4.58
N ALA A 264 -34.17 24.94 -5.57
CA ALA A 264 -33.96 24.51 -6.96
C ALA A 264 -32.65 25.07 -7.54
N GLY A 265 -32.31 26.31 -7.21
CA GLY A 265 -31.03 26.94 -7.55
C GLY A 265 -29.84 26.20 -6.97
N THR A 266 -29.91 25.85 -5.68
CA THR A 266 -28.85 25.06 -4.98
C THR A 266 -28.67 23.70 -5.65
N VAL A 267 -29.76 22.98 -5.93
CA VAL A 267 -29.68 21.67 -6.59
C VAL A 267 -29.12 21.80 -8.02
N ARG A 268 -29.55 22.80 -8.78
CA ARG A 268 -29.04 23.05 -10.15
C ARG A 268 -27.56 23.41 -10.16
N SER A 269 -27.13 24.28 -9.27
CA SER A 269 -25.72 24.67 -9.07
C SER A 269 -24.86 23.46 -8.69
N PHE A 270 -25.33 22.65 -7.74
CA PHE A 270 -24.64 21.42 -7.36
C PHE A 270 -24.54 20.44 -8.55
N ALA A 271 -25.62 20.24 -9.28
CA ALA A 271 -25.63 19.34 -10.44
C ALA A 271 -24.72 19.83 -11.58
N SER A 272 -24.61 21.15 -11.80
CA SER A 272 -23.71 21.70 -12.82
C SER A 272 -22.25 21.65 -12.41
N THR A 273 -21.94 21.80 -11.13
CA THR A 273 -20.55 21.76 -10.60
C THR A 273 -20.04 20.33 -10.48
N GLU A 274 -20.86 19.41 -9.98
CA GLU A 274 -20.47 18.03 -9.69
C GLU A 274 -21.01 17.03 -10.73
N GLY A 275 -21.38 17.50 -11.91
CA GLY A 275 -22.05 16.69 -12.95
C GLY A 275 -21.29 15.43 -13.35
N SER A 276 -19.96 15.49 -13.45
CA SER A 276 -19.10 14.33 -13.74
C SER A 276 -19.15 13.26 -12.64
N TRP A 277 -19.14 13.69 -11.38
CA TRP A 277 -19.25 12.79 -10.23
C TRP A 277 -20.67 12.23 -10.08
N LEU A 278 -21.69 13.00 -10.38
CA LEU A 278 -23.08 12.50 -10.41
C LEU A 278 -23.27 11.46 -11.52
N ALA A 279 -22.67 11.67 -12.70
CA ALA A 279 -22.65 10.67 -13.77
C ALA A 279 -21.89 9.39 -13.33
N PHE A 280 -20.77 9.54 -12.65
CA PHE A 280 -20.06 8.40 -12.06
C PHE A 280 -20.93 7.65 -11.04
N LEU A 281 -21.61 8.37 -10.15
CA LEU A 281 -22.52 7.78 -9.15
C LEU A 281 -23.70 7.04 -9.82
N ALA A 282 -24.25 7.60 -10.88
CA ALA A 282 -25.30 6.94 -11.68
C ALA A 282 -24.77 5.68 -12.38
N GLY A 283 -23.56 5.73 -12.92
CA GLY A 283 -22.87 4.57 -13.47
C GLY A 283 -22.62 3.49 -12.40
N ALA A 284 -22.13 3.91 -11.22
CA ALA A 284 -21.92 3.02 -10.08
C ALA A 284 -23.23 2.36 -9.62
N PHE A 285 -24.32 3.11 -9.57
CA PHE A 285 -25.66 2.57 -9.29
C PHE A 285 -26.08 1.51 -10.31
N ALA A 286 -25.89 1.76 -11.60
CA ALA A 286 -26.23 0.78 -12.64
C ALA A 286 -25.40 -0.50 -12.52
N VAL A 287 -24.08 -0.36 -12.37
CA VAL A 287 -23.17 -1.50 -12.18
C VAL A 287 -23.52 -2.29 -10.91
N LEU A 288 -23.72 -1.58 -9.80
CA LEU A 288 -24.08 -2.18 -8.53
C LEU A 288 -25.42 -2.90 -8.57
N SER A 289 -26.43 -2.34 -9.27
CA SER A 289 -27.73 -2.96 -9.48
C SER A 289 -27.61 -4.31 -10.21
N VAL A 290 -26.79 -4.36 -11.28
CA VAL A 290 -26.52 -5.58 -12.03
C VAL A 290 -25.73 -6.58 -11.20
N ALA A 291 -24.71 -6.11 -10.47
CA ALA A 291 -23.88 -6.95 -9.61
C ALA A 291 -24.72 -7.60 -8.49
N ILE A 292 -25.52 -6.81 -7.79
CA ILE A 292 -26.43 -7.30 -6.74
C ILE A 292 -27.47 -8.26 -7.32
N ALA A 293 -28.02 -8.00 -8.49
CA ALA A 293 -28.97 -8.90 -9.14
C ALA A 293 -28.34 -10.26 -9.50
N LYS A 294 -27.11 -10.26 -10.00
CA LYS A 294 -26.34 -11.48 -10.27
C LYS A 294 -26.03 -12.24 -8.97
N LEU A 295 -25.63 -11.52 -7.93
CA LEU A 295 -25.28 -12.09 -6.64
C LEU A 295 -26.52 -12.69 -5.94
N ALA A 296 -27.63 -11.97 -5.95
CA ALA A 296 -28.91 -12.44 -5.40
C ALA A 296 -29.41 -13.72 -6.09
N ARG A 297 -29.23 -13.82 -7.41
CA ARG A 297 -29.53 -15.06 -8.18
C ARG A 297 -28.63 -16.19 -7.76
N ARG A 298 -27.34 -15.97 -7.57
CA ARG A 298 -26.37 -16.97 -7.12
C ARG A 298 -26.66 -17.44 -5.69
N PHE A 299 -27.03 -16.53 -4.78
CA PHE A 299 -27.39 -16.89 -3.41
C PHE A 299 -28.64 -17.76 -3.38
N ARG A 300 -29.69 -17.39 -4.14
CA ARG A 300 -30.92 -18.20 -4.23
C ARG A 300 -30.67 -19.58 -4.81
N ALA A 301 -29.86 -19.71 -5.85
CA ALA A 301 -29.54 -21.02 -6.43
C ALA A 301 -28.81 -21.93 -5.45
N ARG A 302 -28.02 -21.38 -4.53
CA ARG A 302 -27.26 -22.14 -3.53
C ARG A 302 -27.95 -22.26 -2.16
N ALA A 303 -29.00 -21.50 -1.94
CA ALA A 303 -29.77 -21.58 -0.68
C ALA A 303 -30.38 -22.96 -0.44
N ALA A 304 -30.62 -23.73 -1.51
CA ALA A 304 -31.08 -25.13 -1.41
C ALA A 304 -29.98 -26.04 -0.81
N GLU A 305 -28.70 -25.74 -1.05
CA GLU A 305 -27.55 -26.50 -0.55
C GLU A 305 -27.06 -25.95 0.81
N ASP A 306 -27.13 -24.65 1.01
CA ASP A 306 -26.70 -23.96 2.24
C ASP A 306 -27.83 -23.02 2.74
N PRO A 307 -28.66 -23.48 3.71
CA PRO A 307 -29.78 -22.71 4.26
C PRO A 307 -29.38 -21.34 4.84
N SER A 308 -28.11 -21.16 5.19
CA SER A 308 -27.60 -19.89 5.72
C SER A 308 -27.49 -18.78 4.68
N LEU A 309 -27.62 -19.08 3.37
CA LEU A 309 -27.73 -18.11 2.28
C LEU A 309 -29.16 -17.62 2.05
N GLU A 310 -30.15 -18.21 2.67
CA GLU A 310 -31.58 -17.83 2.53
C GLU A 310 -31.79 -16.38 2.98
N ALA A 311 -31.35 -16.03 4.21
CA ALA A 311 -31.46 -14.68 4.73
C ALA A 311 -30.71 -13.62 3.88
N PRO A 312 -29.44 -13.83 3.45
CA PRO A 312 -28.78 -12.96 2.46
C PRO A 312 -29.55 -12.82 1.13
N ALA A 313 -30.11 -13.92 0.62
CA ALA A 313 -30.86 -13.91 -0.65
C ALA A 313 -32.15 -13.09 -0.56
N GLU A 314 -32.82 -13.14 0.60
CA GLU A 314 -34.05 -12.40 0.87
C GLU A 314 -33.78 -10.89 1.02
N VAL A 315 -32.70 -10.50 1.71
CA VAL A 315 -32.27 -9.08 1.81
C VAL A 315 -32.00 -8.49 0.44
N LEU A 316 -31.38 -9.27 -0.48
CA LEU A 316 -31.05 -8.83 -1.82
C LEU A 316 -32.16 -9.05 -2.86
N ARG A 317 -33.38 -9.36 -2.44
CA ARG A 317 -34.50 -9.65 -3.36
C ARG A 317 -34.86 -8.50 -4.30
N HIS A 318 -34.66 -7.27 -3.87
CA HIS A 318 -34.92 -6.06 -4.63
C HIS A 318 -33.60 -5.34 -5.00
N PRO A 319 -32.87 -5.79 -6.03
CA PRO A 319 -31.49 -5.34 -6.29
C PRO A 319 -31.37 -3.84 -6.58
N MET A 320 -32.35 -3.26 -7.29
CA MET A 320 -32.35 -1.81 -7.57
C MET A 320 -32.53 -0.97 -6.28
N ALA A 321 -33.43 -1.39 -5.39
CA ALA A 321 -33.67 -0.70 -4.12
C ALA A 321 -32.43 -0.79 -3.21
N VAL A 322 -31.80 -1.96 -3.16
CA VAL A 322 -30.55 -2.19 -2.40
C VAL A 322 -29.39 -1.38 -3.00
N ALA A 323 -29.25 -1.37 -4.32
CA ALA A 323 -28.23 -0.58 -4.98
C ALA A 323 -28.40 0.92 -4.74
N LEU A 324 -29.66 1.42 -4.82
CA LEU A 324 -29.97 2.82 -4.55
C LEU A 324 -29.64 3.20 -3.10
N LEU A 325 -30.01 2.34 -2.15
CA LEU A 325 -29.69 2.53 -0.73
C LEU A 325 -28.18 2.65 -0.51
N LEU A 326 -27.39 1.73 -1.06
CA LEU A 326 -25.93 1.73 -0.94
C LEU A 326 -25.29 2.93 -1.63
N THR A 327 -25.76 3.27 -2.84
CA THR A 327 -25.22 4.39 -3.62
C THR A 327 -25.48 5.72 -2.94
N LEU A 328 -26.68 5.95 -2.46
CA LEU A 328 -27.04 7.19 -1.77
C LEU A 328 -26.39 7.28 -0.37
N SER A 329 -26.16 6.15 0.31
CA SER A 329 -25.41 6.13 1.59
C SER A 329 -23.94 6.56 1.40
N ALA A 330 -23.39 6.44 0.19
CA ALA A 330 -22.03 6.86 -0.11
C ALA A 330 -21.92 8.38 -0.41
N VAL A 331 -23.04 9.06 -0.68
CA VAL A 331 -23.04 10.49 -1.06
C VAL A 331 -22.29 11.39 -0.07
N PRO A 332 -22.48 11.31 1.28
CA PRO A 332 -21.73 12.15 2.21
C PRO A 332 -20.22 11.92 2.20
N TRP A 333 -19.79 10.72 1.81
CA TRP A 333 -18.37 10.33 1.72
C TRP A 333 -17.73 10.75 0.41
N VAL A 334 -18.48 10.71 -0.68
CA VAL A 334 -18.02 11.12 -2.02
C VAL A 334 -18.03 12.65 -2.15
N PHE A 335 -19.00 13.31 -1.51
CA PHE A 335 -19.18 14.76 -1.54
C PHE A 335 -19.16 15.34 -0.13
N PRO A 336 -18.01 15.58 0.47
CA PRO A 336 -17.90 16.14 1.83
C PRO A 336 -18.58 17.50 1.99
N ALA A 337 -18.65 18.29 0.89
CA ALA A 337 -19.27 19.61 0.83
C ALA A 337 -20.70 19.56 0.24
N THR A 338 -21.46 18.47 0.47
CA THR A 338 -22.85 18.37 -0.02
C THR A 338 -23.73 19.41 0.66
N PRO A 339 -24.47 20.26 -0.09
CA PRO A 339 -25.45 21.16 0.49
C PRO A 339 -26.51 20.42 1.31
N ALA A 340 -26.97 21.01 2.40
CA ALA A 340 -27.98 20.41 3.27
C ALA A 340 -29.23 20.00 2.49
N THR A 341 -29.71 20.84 1.58
CA THR A 341 -30.83 20.56 0.68
C THR A 341 -30.64 19.29 -0.14
N VAL A 342 -29.44 19.10 -0.71
CA VAL A 342 -29.13 17.90 -1.51
C VAL A 342 -29.05 16.65 -0.63
N ALA A 343 -28.47 16.76 0.56
CA ALA A 343 -28.40 15.66 1.53
C ALA A 343 -29.83 15.25 2.00
N GLU A 344 -30.70 16.19 2.25
CA GLU A 344 -32.09 15.93 2.64
C GLU A 344 -32.89 15.27 1.51
N LEU A 345 -32.72 15.72 0.25
CA LEU A 345 -33.31 15.06 -0.89
C LEU A 345 -32.81 13.64 -1.09
N ALA A 346 -31.52 13.40 -0.84
CA ALA A 346 -30.95 12.05 -0.86
C ALA A 346 -31.57 11.16 0.24
N LEU A 347 -31.74 11.66 1.45
CA LEU A 347 -32.43 10.96 2.54
C LEU A 347 -33.89 10.64 2.17
N LEU A 348 -34.60 11.60 1.59
CA LEU A 348 -35.99 11.39 1.10
C LEU A 348 -36.06 10.32 0.01
N ALA A 349 -35.10 10.32 -0.93
CA ALA A 349 -35.01 9.30 -1.97
C ALA A 349 -34.62 7.91 -1.45
N MET A 350 -33.85 7.85 -0.37
CA MET A 350 -33.47 6.57 0.28
C MET A 350 -34.65 5.90 0.98
N LEU A 351 -35.62 6.64 1.50
CA LEU A 351 -36.75 6.09 2.26
C LEU A 351 -37.59 5.08 1.45
N PRO A 352 -38.12 5.40 0.24
CA PRO A 352 -38.86 4.40 -0.54
C PRO A 352 -37.99 3.22 -0.97
N ALA A 353 -36.70 3.44 -1.25
CA ALA A 353 -35.76 2.36 -1.53
C ALA A 353 -35.60 1.43 -0.32
N PHE A 354 -35.39 2.00 0.87
CA PHE A 354 -35.32 1.25 2.13
C PHE A 354 -36.61 0.46 2.38
N LEU A 355 -37.76 1.10 2.31
CA LEU A 355 -39.07 0.47 2.55
C LEU A 355 -39.30 -0.69 1.56
N ARG A 356 -38.89 -0.53 0.29
CA ARG A 356 -38.99 -1.59 -0.72
C ARG A 356 -38.03 -2.74 -0.45
N ALA A 357 -36.79 -2.43 -0.04
CA ALA A 357 -35.77 -3.44 0.25
C ALA A 357 -36.10 -4.24 1.52
N MET A 358 -36.68 -3.58 2.54
CA MET A 358 -36.90 -4.16 3.87
C MET A 358 -38.34 -4.65 4.10
N ALA A 359 -39.24 -4.49 3.12
CA ALA A 359 -40.66 -4.78 3.26
C ALA A 359 -41.00 -6.20 3.76
N LEU A 360 -40.14 -7.20 3.43
CA LEU A 360 -40.31 -8.59 3.80
C LEU A 360 -39.56 -8.97 5.08
N ILE A 361 -38.55 -8.21 5.45
CA ILE A 361 -37.70 -8.49 6.59
C ILE A 361 -38.24 -7.84 7.87
N LEU A 362 -38.83 -6.63 7.73
CA LEU A 362 -39.37 -5.92 8.87
C LEU A 362 -40.71 -6.53 9.31
N PRO A 363 -40.84 -6.87 10.60
CA PRO A 363 -42.11 -7.31 11.15
C PRO A 363 -43.22 -6.28 10.91
N GLY A 364 -44.48 -6.72 10.80
CA GLY A 364 -45.60 -5.89 10.34
C GLY A 364 -45.85 -4.62 11.18
N ARG A 365 -45.60 -4.67 12.48
CA ARG A 365 -45.75 -3.51 13.37
C ARG A 365 -44.58 -2.53 13.23
N VAL A 366 -43.33 -3.03 13.24
CA VAL A 366 -42.15 -2.20 13.03
C VAL A 366 -42.20 -1.49 11.66
N ARG A 367 -42.68 -2.20 10.63
CA ARG A 367 -42.86 -1.62 9.30
C ARG A 367 -43.84 -0.46 9.32
N ARG A 368 -44.97 -0.54 10.05
CA ARG A 368 -45.92 0.57 10.17
C ARG A 368 -45.31 1.78 10.88
N SER A 369 -44.55 1.57 11.96
CA SER A 369 -43.82 2.66 12.65
C SER A 369 -42.82 3.34 11.73
N VAL A 370 -42.11 2.60 10.86
CA VAL A 370 -41.18 3.18 9.88
C VAL A 370 -41.91 3.95 8.79
N TYR A 371 -43.09 3.50 8.33
CA TYR A 371 -43.94 4.30 7.41
C TYR A 371 -44.42 5.59 8.08
N GLY A 372 -44.81 5.55 9.34
CA GLY A 372 -45.17 6.73 10.12
C GLY A 372 -44.03 7.72 10.25
N LEU A 373 -42.82 7.23 10.56
CA LEU A 373 -41.59 8.04 10.61
C LEU A 373 -41.28 8.69 9.26
N ALA A 374 -41.36 7.92 8.16
CA ALA A 374 -41.12 8.42 6.81
C ALA A 374 -42.13 9.52 6.44
N ALA A 375 -43.41 9.34 6.77
CA ALA A 375 -44.45 10.34 6.53
C ALA A 375 -44.22 11.61 7.38
N ALA A 376 -43.86 11.46 8.65
CA ALA A 376 -43.56 12.61 9.52
C ALA A 376 -42.31 13.38 9.02
N PHE A 377 -41.26 12.67 8.59
CA PHE A 377 -40.07 13.30 8.01
C PHE A 377 -40.39 14.03 6.69
N ALA A 378 -41.15 13.43 5.79
CA ALA A 378 -41.62 14.11 4.56
C ALA A 378 -42.46 15.35 4.87
N ALA A 379 -43.37 15.28 5.87
CA ALA A 379 -44.14 16.40 6.31
C ALA A 379 -43.28 17.56 6.87
N SER A 380 -42.23 17.22 7.66
CA SER A 380 -41.29 18.22 8.19
C SER A 380 -40.51 18.90 7.06
N ARG A 381 -40.18 18.17 5.97
CA ARG A 381 -39.50 18.79 4.80
C ARG A 381 -40.41 19.72 4.01
N ILE A 382 -41.70 19.42 3.93
CA ILE A 382 -42.70 20.33 3.34
C ILE A 382 -42.90 21.58 4.22
N GLU A 383 -42.96 21.37 5.54
CA GLU A 383 -43.05 22.47 6.52
C GLU A 383 -41.84 23.40 6.42
N ALA A 384 -40.63 22.87 6.24
CA ALA A 384 -39.39 23.63 6.10
C ALA A 384 -39.35 24.61 4.91
N LEU A 385 -40.23 24.43 3.91
CA LEU A 385 -40.40 25.39 2.80
C LEU A 385 -41.14 26.65 3.23
N ILE A 386 -41.77 26.64 4.41
CA ILE A 386 -42.60 27.75 4.90
C ILE A 386 -41.76 28.54 5.91
N PRO A 387 -41.78 29.90 5.82
CA PRO A 387 -41.00 30.73 6.74
C PRO A 387 -41.34 30.47 8.22
N GLU A 388 -40.30 30.36 9.02
CA GLU A 388 -40.38 30.04 10.47
C GLU A 388 -41.17 31.07 11.27
N SER A 389 -41.08 32.33 10.90
CA SER A 389 -41.78 33.45 11.54
C SER A 389 -43.29 33.52 11.24
N SER A 390 -43.76 32.76 10.24
CA SER A 390 -45.17 32.77 9.88
C SER A 390 -46.03 31.96 10.81
N LEU A 391 -47.25 32.39 11.07
CA LEU A 391 -48.24 31.65 11.88
C LEU A 391 -48.48 30.25 11.33
N LEU A 392 -48.56 30.13 10.00
CA LEU A 392 -48.77 28.83 9.33
C LEU A 392 -47.58 27.89 9.54
N GLY A 393 -46.35 28.40 9.41
CA GLY A 393 -45.16 27.58 9.65
C GLY A 393 -45.12 27.06 11.08
N ARG A 394 -45.42 27.91 12.07
CA ARG A 394 -45.47 27.51 13.49
C ARG A 394 -46.57 26.50 13.80
N LEU A 395 -47.77 26.65 13.16
CA LEU A 395 -48.86 25.69 13.31
C LEU A 395 -48.54 24.34 12.66
N LEU A 396 -47.89 24.34 11.51
CA LEU A 396 -47.41 23.10 10.85
C LEU A 396 -46.32 22.40 11.64
N LEU A 397 -45.33 23.13 12.17
CA LEU A 397 -44.31 22.58 13.08
C LEU A 397 -44.99 21.95 14.29
N LEU A 398 -45.93 22.66 14.91
CA LEU A 398 -46.69 22.12 16.02
C LEU A 398 -47.45 20.85 15.67
N ALA A 399 -48.12 20.83 14.50
CA ALA A 399 -48.87 19.68 14.03
C ALA A 399 -47.98 18.45 13.78
N VAL A 400 -46.82 18.65 13.11
CA VAL A 400 -45.82 17.60 12.85
C VAL A 400 -45.24 17.04 14.17
N ALA A 401 -44.82 17.92 15.07
CA ALA A 401 -44.28 17.51 16.37
C ALA A 401 -45.33 16.78 17.23
N ALA A 402 -46.58 17.28 17.27
CA ALA A 402 -47.67 16.65 18.00
C ALA A 402 -48.07 15.29 17.41
N ALA A 403 -48.14 15.18 16.10
CA ALA A 403 -48.42 13.91 15.41
C ALA A 403 -47.28 12.89 15.66
N ALA A 404 -46.02 13.29 15.58
CA ALA A 404 -44.86 12.46 15.88
C ALA A 404 -44.87 11.99 17.35
N LEU A 405 -45.09 12.89 18.28
CA LEU A 405 -45.23 12.59 19.71
C LEU A 405 -46.37 11.61 19.98
N ALA A 406 -47.56 11.89 19.44
CA ALA A 406 -48.75 11.02 19.61
C ALA A 406 -48.52 9.63 19.05
N GLY A 407 -47.89 9.51 17.85
CA GLY A 407 -47.50 8.26 17.24
C GLY A 407 -46.52 7.49 18.13
N LEU A 408 -45.49 8.15 18.64
CA LEU A 408 -44.47 7.54 19.49
C LEU A 408 -45.02 7.08 20.85
N LEU A 409 -45.84 7.91 21.50
CA LEU A 409 -46.51 7.55 22.77
C LEU A 409 -47.49 6.38 22.59
N ARG A 410 -48.18 6.31 21.45
CA ARG A 410 -49.05 5.17 21.10
C ARG A 410 -48.21 3.89 20.99
N GLU A 411 -47.10 3.93 20.26
CA GLU A 411 -46.21 2.75 20.08
C GLU A 411 -45.58 2.32 21.42
N LEU A 412 -45.20 3.27 22.29
CA LEU A 412 -44.69 2.98 23.64
C LEU A 412 -45.75 2.33 24.55
N ARG A 413 -47.00 2.81 24.48
CA ARG A 413 -48.14 2.25 25.25
C ARG A 413 -48.53 0.85 24.78
N LEU A 414 -48.50 0.61 23.48
CA LEU A 414 -48.85 -0.69 22.89
C LEU A 414 -47.77 -1.74 23.04
N GLY A 415 -46.57 -1.35 23.49
CA GLY A 415 -45.42 -2.28 23.59
C GLY A 415 -45.08 -2.97 22.27
N ALA A 416 -45.36 -2.31 21.15
CA ALA A 416 -45.35 -2.89 19.79
C ALA A 416 -44.01 -3.48 19.41
N TRP A 417 -42.90 -2.94 19.94
CA TRP A 417 -41.54 -3.40 19.65
C TRP A 417 -41.04 -4.47 20.63
N GLU A 418 -41.71 -4.68 21.78
CA GLU A 418 -41.28 -5.63 22.81
C GLU A 418 -41.41 -7.08 22.35
N SER A 419 -42.46 -7.36 21.54
CA SER A 419 -42.72 -8.70 21.00
C SER A 419 -41.93 -9.04 19.72
N GLU A 420 -41.49 -8.03 18.96
CA GLU A 420 -40.92 -8.23 17.64
C GLU A 420 -39.37 -8.11 17.58
N LEU A 421 -38.74 -7.52 18.62
CA LEU A 421 -37.29 -7.40 18.68
C LEU A 421 -36.65 -8.61 19.37
N PRO A 422 -35.66 -9.28 18.72
CA PRO A 422 -35.15 -10.58 19.17
C PRO A 422 -34.31 -10.51 20.46
N SER A 423 -33.79 -9.37 20.85
CA SER A 423 -32.85 -9.23 21.98
C SER A 423 -33.39 -8.27 23.05
N PRO A 424 -33.34 -8.65 24.33
CA PRO A 424 -33.77 -7.79 25.43
C PRO A 424 -32.95 -6.49 25.56
N LYS A 425 -31.68 -6.52 25.14
CA LYS A 425 -30.82 -5.33 25.12
C LYS A 425 -31.29 -4.33 24.05
N TRP A 426 -31.67 -4.80 22.87
CA TRP A 426 -32.21 -3.94 21.80
C TRP A 426 -33.59 -3.39 22.16
N ARG A 427 -34.44 -4.15 22.78
CA ARG A 427 -35.75 -3.68 23.29
C ARG A 427 -35.60 -2.50 24.25
N ARG A 428 -34.68 -2.61 25.21
CA ARG A 428 -34.36 -1.52 26.15
C ARG A 428 -33.81 -0.28 25.43
N ALA A 429 -32.88 -0.48 24.51
CA ALA A 429 -32.28 0.63 23.78
C ALA A 429 -33.32 1.40 22.93
N VAL A 430 -34.16 0.71 22.17
CA VAL A 430 -35.24 1.32 21.37
C VAL A 430 -36.24 2.03 22.26
N LYS A 431 -36.62 1.43 23.41
CA LYS A 431 -37.53 2.07 24.37
C LYS A 431 -36.95 3.36 24.95
N LEU A 432 -35.68 3.36 25.35
CA LEU A 432 -34.98 4.55 25.84
C LEU A 432 -34.88 5.63 24.76
N ALA A 433 -34.54 5.25 23.52
CA ALA A 433 -34.49 6.17 22.38
C ALA A 433 -35.88 6.79 22.09
N ALA A 434 -36.93 5.98 22.14
CA ALA A 434 -38.32 6.45 21.97
C ALA A 434 -38.78 7.37 23.09
N GLN A 435 -38.39 7.11 24.34
CA GLN A 435 -38.68 7.98 25.47
C GLN A 435 -37.91 9.32 25.34
N ALA A 436 -36.62 9.28 24.97
CA ALA A 436 -35.82 10.48 24.72
C ALA A 436 -36.42 11.31 23.58
N ALA A 437 -36.78 10.69 22.45
CA ALA A 437 -37.45 11.36 21.35
C ALA A 437 -38.81 11.99 21.76
N SER A 438 -39.56 11.32 22.62
CA SER A 438 -40.82 11.88 23.16
C SER A 438 -40.59 13.13 24.00
N LEU A 439 -39.53 13.16 24.81
CA LEU A 439 -39.14 14.36 25.57
C LEU A 439 -38.68 15.49 24.63
N LEU A 440 -37.93 15.19 23.57
CA LEU A 440 -37.48 16.19 22.59
C LEU A 440 -38.68 16.80 21.82
N PHE A 441 -39.66 15.98 21.41
CA PHE A 441 -40.88 16.50 20.76
C PHE A 441 -41.74 17.32 21.75
N ALA A 442 -41.86 16.92 22.99
CA ALA A 442 -42.56 17.70 24.00
C ALA A 442 -41.86 19.06 24.25
N GLY A 443 -40.53 19.03 24.31
CA GLY A 443 -39.69 20.25 24.38
C GLY A 443 -39.89 21.15 23.14
N SER A 444 -39.92 20.57 21.93
CA SER A 444 -40.21 21.28 20.69
C SER A 444 -41.58 21.99 20.73
N ILE A 445 -42.62 21.28 21.13
CA ILE A 445 -43.96 21.83 21.27
C ILE A 445 -43.97 23.01 22.26
N LEU A 446 -43.37 22.83 23.43
CA LEU A 446 -43.31 23.89 24.46
C LEU A 446 -42.56 25.11 23.95
N SER A 447 -41.39 24.92 23.34
CA SER A 447 -40.56 26.02 22.79
C SER A 447 -41.33 26.78 21.70
N ASN A 448 -42.02 26.07 20.78
CA ASN A 448 -42.82 26.71 19.75
C ASN A 448 -43.99 27.57 20.33
N VAL A 449 -44.68 27.02 21.33
CA VAL A 449 -45.77 27.73 21.99
C VAL A 449 -45.30 29.00 22.71
N VAL A 450 -44.14 28.95 23.38
CA VAL A 450 -43.54 30.10 24.10
C VAL A 450 -42.99 31.12 23.14
N GLY A 451 -42.59 30.75 21.92
CA GLY A 451 -42.06 31.65 20.90
C GLY A 451 -40.57 31.50 20.59
N ASN A 452 -39.92 30.46 21.14
CA ASN A 452 -38.60 30.07 20.73
C ASN A 452 -38.68 29.04 19.56
N VAL A 453 -38.82 29.56 18.33
CA VAL A 453 -39.10 28.77 17.11
C VAL A 453 -37.87 28.03 16.65
N SER A 454 -36.71 28.65 16.74
CA SER A 454 -35.43 28.02 16.32
C SER A 454 -35.11 26.77 17.13
N LEU A 455 -35.28 26.82 18.45
CA LEU A 455 -35.11 25.66 19.33
C LEU A 455 -36.17 24.58 19.02
N ALA A 456 -37.41 25.00 18.86
CA ALA A 456 -38.51 24.08 18.54
C ALA A 456 -38.26 23.28 17.27
N ARG A 457 -37.83 23.94 16.20
CA ARG A 457 -37.49 23.32 14.93
C ARG A 457 -36.27 22.40 15.06
N ARG A 458 -35.21 22.85 15.73
CA ARG A 458 -34.01 22.05 15.95
C ARG A 458 -34.33 20.74 16.71
N LEU A 459 -35.15 20.79 17.72
CA LEU A 459 -35.60 19.63 18.47
C LEU A 459 -36.45 18.68 17.62
N SER A 460 -37.43 19.19 16.85
CA SER A 460 -38.33 18.39 16.03
C SER A 460 -37.59 17.78 14.83
N ASP A 461 -36.97 18.62 13.99
CA ASP A 461 -36.28 18.18 12.77
C ASP A 461 -35.06 17.33 13.09
N GLY A 462 -34.29 17.71 14.10
CA GLY A 462 -33.14 16.93 14.55
C GLY A 462 -33.53 15.52 15.00
N THR A 463 -34.66 15.42 15.77
CA THR A 463 -35.16 14.12 16.23
C THR A 463 -35.63 13.26 15.04
N LEU A 464 -36.41 13.83 14.11
CA LEU A 464 -36.90 13.14 12.92
C LEU A 464 -35.76 12.71 12.02
N ALA A 465 -34.82 13.61 11.70
CA ALA A 465 -33.66 13.33 10.86
C ALA A 465 -32.77 12.23 11.48
N SER A 466 -32.45 12.34 12.78
CA SER A 466 -31.66 11.33 13.50
C SER A 466 -32.33 9.95 13.49
N ALA A 467 -33.69 9.91 13.68
CA ALA A 467 -34.44 8.66 13.63
C ALA A 467 -34.46 8.05 12.22
N VAL A 468 -34.62 8.85 11.18
CA VAL A 468 -34.53 8.41 9.78
C VAL A 468 -33.15 7.89 9.45
N VAL A 469 -32.10 8.61 9.82
CA VAL A 469 -30.70 8.19 9.62
C VAL A 469 -30.44 6.88 10.35
N ALA A 470 -30.89 6.69 11.59
CA ALA A 470 -30.78 5.44 12.34
C ALA A 470 -31.41 4.26 11.60
N VAL A 471 -32.62 4.45 11.06
CA VAL A 471 -33.32 3.42 10.29
C VAL A 471 -32.62 3.10 8.99
N LEU A 472 -32.14 4.12 8.24
CA LEU A 472 -31.43 3.94 6.98
C LEU A 472 -30.06 3.25 7.19
N LEU A 473 -29.31 3.64 8.22
CA LEU A 473 -28.04 3.01 8.57
C LEU A 473 -28.25 1.55 9.04
N PHE A 474 -29.33 1.28 9.76
CA PHE A 474 -29.69 -0.08 10.11
C PHE A 474 -29.95 -0.94 8.87
N GLY A 475 -30.72 -0.43 7.90
CA GLY A 475 -30.95 -1.13 6.63
C GLY A 475 -29.68 -1.33 5.80
N THR A 476 -28.87 -0.29 5.70
CA THR A 476 -27.55 -0.38 5.05
C THR A 476 -26.67 -1.42 5.71
N ALA A 477 -26.64 -1.44 7.05
CA ALA A 477 -25.89 -2.45 7.81
C ALA A 477 -26.41 -3.87 7.58
N LEU A 478 -27.72 -4.08 7.48
CA LEU A 478 -28.28 -5.38 7.13
C LEU A 478 -27.88 -5.84 5.72
N VAL A 479 -27.93 -4.93 4.75
CA VAL A 479 -27.47 -5.21 3.38
C VAL A 479 -25.99 -5.56 3.34
N LEU A 480 -25.14 -4.77 4.00
CA LEU A 480 -23.71 -5.04 4.07
C LEU A 480 -23.40 -6.36 4.78
N GLN A 481 -24.14 -6.70 5.85
CA GLN A 481 -24.01 -8.00 6.50
C GLN A 481 -24.42 -9.16 5.58
N ALA A 482 -25.51 -9.01 4.83
CA ALA A 482 -25.96 -10.02 3.87
C ALA A 482 -24.93 -10.22 2.74
N LEU A 483 -24.39 -9.13 2.18
CA LEU A 483 -23.33 -9.19 1.19
C LEU A 483 -22.08 -9.84 1.76
N TYR A 484 -21.62 -9.42 2.93
CA TYR A 484 -20.42 -9.94 3.58
C TYR A 484 -20.53 -11.45 3.85
N VAL A 485 -21.60 -11.89 4.49
CA VAL A 485 -21.83 -13.32 4.79
C VAL A 485 -21.98 -14.12 3.52
N GLY A 486 -22.70 -13.61 2.54
CA GLY A 486 -22.86 -14.27 1.25
C GLY A 486 -21.57 -14.40 0.47
N LEU A 487 -20.71 -13.39 0.47
CA LEU A 487 -19.39 -13.41 -0.18
C LEU A 487 -18.44 -14.40 0.49
N LEU A 488 -18.44 -14.50 1.82
CA LEU A 488 -17.64 -15.49 2.56
C LEU A 488 -17.98 -16.95 2.20
N ARG A 489 -19.16 -17.18 1.62
CA ARG A 489 -19.65 -18.51 1.22
C ARG A 489 -19.49 -18.80 -0.28
N MET A 490 -18.89 -17.88 -1.03
CA MET A 490 -18.58 -18.10 -2.44
C MET A 490 -17.37 -19.03 -2.60
N PRO A 491 -17.30 -19.85 -3.69
CA PRO A 491 -16.22 -20.81 -3.90
C PRO A 491 -14.83 -20.17 -3.85
N TRP A 492 -14.67 -19.01 -4.47
CA TRP A 492 -13.39 -18.30 -4.47
C TRP A 492 -12.90 -17.92 -3.05
N ALA A 493 -13.83 -17.59 -2.13
CA ALA A 493 -13.50 -17.29 -0.74
C ALA A 493 -13.12 -18.56 0.03
N LEU A 494 -13.70 -19.71 -0.33
CA LEU A 494 -13.39 -21.00 0.27
C LEU A 494 -12.03 -21.56 -0.14
N HIS A 495 -11.47 -21.11 -1.25
CA HIS A 495 -10.07 -21.41 -1.62
C HIS A 495 -9.05 -20.73 -0.70
N LEU A 496 -9.44 -19.72 0.06
CA LEU A 496 -8.59 -19.12 1.09
C LEU A 496 -8.66 -19.95 2.37
N GLY A 497 -7.59 -20.66 2.70
CA GLY A 497 -7.51 -21.59 3.83
C GLY A 497 -7.95 -20.99 5.17
N ALA A 498 -7.65 -19.71 5.42
CA ALA A 498 -8.09 -18.96 6.59
C ALA A 498 -9.62 -18.84 6.68
N ILE A 499 -10.29 -18.56 5.56
CA ILE A 499 -11.75 -18.38 5.51
C ILE A 499 -12.45 -19.73 5.65
N SER A 500 -11.96 -20.77 4.99
CA SER A 500 -12.57 -22.10 5.02
C SER A 500 -12.55 -22.70 6.42
N ARG A 501 -11.45 -22.55 7.18
CA ARG A 501 -11.30 -23.08 8.55
C ARG A 501 -12.06 -22.27 9.61
N HIS A 502 -12.13 -20.94 9.46
CA HIS A 502 -12.67 -20.04 10.49
C HIS A 502 -13.92 -19.27 10.04
N ARG A 503 -14.67 -19.80 9.08
CA ARG A 503 -15.82 -19.15 8.42
C ARG A 503 -16.83 -18.56 9.40
N GLU A 504 -17.25 -19.33 10.40
CA GLU A 504 -18.25 -18.86 11.38
C GLU A 504 -17.72 -17.74 12.30
N LEU A 505 -16.44 -17.75 12.61
CA LEU A 505 -15.80 -16.68 13.35
C LEU A 505 -15.78 -15.38 12.53
N PHE A 506 -15.43 -15.46 11.25
CA PHE A 506 -15.46 -14.30 10.34
C PHE A 506 -16.88 -13.78 10.19
N ALA A 507 -17.85 -14.66 9.93
CA ALA A 507 -19.24 -14.27 9.75
C ALA A 507 -19.83 -13.60 11.00
N THR A 508 -19.62 -14.16 12.19
CA THR A 508 -20.17 -13.62 13.44
C THR A 508 -19.51 -12.30 13.84
N ARG A 509 -18.18 -12.19 13.69
CA ARG A 509 -17.45 -10.98 14.03
C ARG A 509 -17.70 -9.88 13.01
N GLY A 510 -17.65 -10.17 11.71
CA GLY A 510 -17.94 -9.20 10.67
C GLY A 510 -19.31 -8.57 10.81
N ARG A 511 -20.36 -9.37 11.10
CA ARG A 511 -21.70 -8.84 11.42
C ARG A 511 -21.70 -7.91 12.63
N LYS A 512 -20.91 -8.22 13.66
CA LYS A 512 -20.79 -7.38 14.86
C LYS A 512 -20.11 -6.03 14.52
N TYR A 513 -19.05 -6.04 13.68
CA TYR A 513 -18.37 -4.81 13.31
C TYR A 513 -19.20 -3.92 12.42
N ILE A 514 -19.83 -4.46 11.40
CA ILE A 514 -20.75 -3.69 10.55
C ILE A 514 -21.80 -2.96 11.41
N ARG A 515 -22.33 -3.62 12.44
CA ARG A 515 -23.28 -3.00 13.39
C ARG A 515 -22.64 -1.89 14.22
N TRP A 516 -21.44 -2.09 14.74
CA TRP A 516 -20.76 -1.07 15.54
C TRP A 516 -20.39 0.15 14.68
N VAL A 517 -19.95 -0.07 13.44
CA VAL A 517 -19.69 1.00 12.48
C VAL A 517 -20.96 1.79 12.19
N ALA A 518 -22.09 1.11 11.99
CA ALA A 518 -23.37 1.78 11.76
C ALA A 518 -23.82 2.61 12.98
N ILE A 519 -23.62 2.09 14.20
CA ILE A 519 -23.92 2.83 15.44
C ILE A 519 -23.00 4.05 15.57
N ALA A 520 -21.70 3.89 15.33
CA ALA A 520 -20.75 4.99 15.39
C ALA A 520 -21.06 6.07 14.36
N ALA A 521 -21.39 5.67 13.13
CA ALA A 521 -21.84 6.57 12.07
C ALA A 521 -23.12 7.31 12.47
N TRP A 522 -24.08 6.63 13.08
CA TRP A 522 -25.29 7.27 13.59
C TRP A 522 -25.02 8.30 14.68
N VAL A 523 -24.14 7.98 15.64
CA VAL A 523 -23.74 8.92 16.70
C VAL A 523 -23.06 10.15 16.10
N TYR A 524 -22.12 9.95 15.18
CA TYR A 524 -21.41 11.04 14.49
C TYR A 524 -22.35 11.95 13.68
N ILE A 525 -23.25 11.36 12.89
CA ILE A 525 -24.24 12.12 12.10
C ILE A 525 -25.26 12.79 13.02
N GLY A 526 -25.67 12.13 14.10
CA GLY A 526 -26.60 12.68 15.09
C GLY A 526 -26.00 13.90 15.80
N GLU A 527 -24.74 13.83 16.14
CA GLU A 527 -23.99 14.95 16.67
C GLU A 527 -24.00 16.15 15.68
N ALA A 528 -23.68 15.92 14.41
CA ALA A 528 -23.70 16.94 13.37
C ALA A 528 -25.13 17.56 13.18
N ILE A 529 -26.19 16.75 13.34
CA ILE A 529 -27.58 17.20 13.26
C ILE A 529 -27.94 18.12 14.42
N PHE A 530 -27.59 17.74 15.67
CA PHE A 530 -27.92 18.51 16.88
C PHE A 530 -26.87 19.59 17.19
N ARG A 531 -25.66 19.55 16.58
CA ARG A 531 -24.53 20.46 16.82
C ARG A 531 -24.18 20.63 18.30
N VAL A 532 -24.25 19.52 19.06
CA VAL A 532 -24.05 19.55 20.52
C VAL A 532 -22.57 19.67 20.87
N THR A 533 -21.67 19.24 19.98
CA THR A 533 -20.24 19.09 20.31
C THR A 533 -19.38 20.23 19.78
N GLN A 534 -19.92 21.26 19.09
CA GLN A 534 -19.11 22.37 18.61
C GLN A 534 -18.19 22.97 19.71
N PRO A 535 -18.67 23.20 20.95
CA PRO A 535 -17.79 23.66 22.04
C PRO A 535 -16.71 22.63 22.41
N PHE A 536 -17.04 21.33 22.29
CA PHE A 536 -16.08 20.25 22.57
C PHE A 536 -15.08 20.07 21.43
N GLU A 537 -15.51 20.23 20.17
CA GLU A 537 -14.62 20.18 19.00
C GLU A 537 -13.63 21.34 19.03
N GLU A 538 -14.07 22.54 19.38
CA GLU A 538 -13.20 23.70 19.56
C GLU A 538 -12.23 23.49 20.75
N ALA A 539 -12.70 22.95 21.86
CA ALA A 539 -11.86 22.61 23.01
C ALA A 539 -10.84 21.50 22.68
N ILE A 540 -11.30 20.42 22.03
CA ILE A 540 -10.41 19.35 21.58
C ILE A 540 -9.44 19.87 20.51
N GLY A 541 -9.92 20.65 19.55
CA GLY A 541 -9.11 21.28 18.53
C GLY A 541 -8.03 22.18 19.12
N SER A 542 -8.38 23.00 20.11
CA SER A 542 -7.42 23.86 20.81
C SER A 542 -6.36 23.08 21.59
N VAL A 543 -6.75 21.98 22.23
CA VAL A 543 -5.82 21.06 22.92
C VAL A 543 -4.93 20.32 21.90
N LEU A 544 -5.50 19.80 20.82
CA LEU A 544 -4.75 19.07 19.79
C LEU A 544 -3.80 19.99 19.01
N SER A 545 -4.14 21.26 18.87
CA SER A 545 -3.29 22.26 18.19
C SER A 545 -2.18 22.81 19.07
N GLN A 546 -2.16 22.52 20.39
CA GLN A 546 -1.05 22.92 21.26
C GLN A 546 0.26 22.35 20.76
N ARG A 547 1.22 23.24 20.48
CA ARG A 547 2.54 22.89 19.97
C ARG A 547 3.54 22.70 21.10
N LEU A 548 4.15 21.54 21.11
CA LEU A 548 5.24 21.20 22.02
C LEU A 548 6.57 21.39 21.27
N ARG A 549 7.43 22.26 21.78
CA ARG A 549 8.79 22.44 21.26
C ARG A 549 9.76 21.59 22.06
N VAL A 550 10.18 20.48 21.49
CA VAL A 550 11.15 19.57 22.12
C VAL A 550 12.35 19.41 21.18
N GLY A 551 13.53 19.88 21.60
CA GLY A 551 14.77 19.65 20.87
C GLY A 551 14.80 20.16 19.43
N GLY A 552 14.11 21.27 19.11
CA GLY A 552 14.04 21.83 17.76
C GLY A 552 12.97 21.20 16.85
N LEU A 553 12.13 20.31 17.40
CA LEU A 553 10.94 19.78 16.75
C LEU A 553 9.72 20.57 17.26
N ASP A 554 8.91 21.08 16.33
CA ASP A 554 7.66 21.78 16.60
C ASP A 554 6.51 20.83 16.26
N VAL A 555 6.05 20.04 17.25
CA VAL A 555 5.07 18.97 17.08
C VAL A 555 3.81 19.30 17.88
N SER A 556 2.64 19.22 17.25
CA SER A 556 1.36 19.38 17.95
C SER A 556 0.95 18.08 18.66
N LEU A 557 0.09 18.19 19.66
CA LEU A 557 -0.51 17.01 20.29
C LEU A 557 -1.33 16.17 19.28
N GLY A 558 -1.94 16.85 18.30
CA GLY A 558 -2.64 16.22 17.18
C GLY A 558 -1.72 15.36 16.32
N ASP A 559 -0.50 15.83 16.05
CA ASP A 559 0.51 15.08 15.30
C ASP A 559 0.95 13.82 16.05
N LEU A 560 1.07 13.89 17.38
CA LEU A 560 1.36 12.72 18.22
C LEU A 560 0.23 11.68 18.18
N VAL A 561 -1.01 12.14 18.22
CA VAL A 561 -2.18 11.26 18.09
C VAL A 561 -2.23 10.64 16.70
N ALA A 562 -2.01 11.42 15.64
CA ALA A 562 -1.95 10.93 14.26
C ALA A 562 -0.85 9.87 14.08
N PHE A 563 0.34 10.12 14.66
CA PHE A 563 1.43 9.13 14.70
C PHE A 563 1.00 7.83 15.39
N ALA A 564 0.45 7.94 16.60
CA ALA A 564 0.05 6.77 17.39
C ALA A 564 -1.04 5.95 16.70
N VAL A 565 -2.04 6.61 16.11
CA VAL A 565 -3.14 5.97 15.37
C VAL A 565 -2.61 5.29 14.10
N THR A 566 -1.79 5.97 13.32
CA THR A 566 -1.21 5.41 12.09
C THR A 566 -0.32 4.21 12.38
N LEU A 567 0.52 4.30 13.41
CA LEU A 567 1.37 3.18 13.86
C LEU A 567 0.52 2.00 14.34
N TRP A 568 -0.52 2.26 15.10
CA TRP A 568 -1.42 1.22 15.58
C TRP A 568 -2.16 0.52 14.43
N VAL A 569 -2.64 1.27 13.43
CA VAL A 569 -3.24 0.71 12.20
C VAL A 569 -2.24 -0.15 11.44
N ALA A 570 -0.99 0.32 11.30
CA ALA A 570 0.07 -0.42 10.63
C ALA A 570 0.37 -1.77 11.31
N VAL A 571 0.46 -1.78 12.65
CA VAL A 571 0.65 -3.01 13.43
C VAL A 571 -0.54 -3.97 13.26
N LEU A 572 -1.75 -3.44 13.18
CA LEU A 572 -2.94 -4.25 12.95
C LEU A 572 -2.96 -4.88 11.55
N LEU A 573 -2.61 -4.10 10.52
CA LEU A 573 -2.47 -4.59 9.15
C LEU A 573 -1.36 -5.64 9.05
N ALA A 574 -0.21 -5.42 9.71
CA ALA A 574 0.86 -6.39 9.78
C ALA A 574 0.42 -7.72 10.41
N ARG A 575 -0.32 -7.66 11.53
CA ARG A 575 -0.88 -8.86 12.19
C ARG A 575 -1.90 -9.58 11.32
N LEU A 576 -2.77 -8.83 10.64
CA LEU A 576 -3.76 -9.39 9.72
C LEU A 576 -3.08 -10.10 8.55
N LEU A 577 -2.12 -9.44 7.92
CA LEU A 577 -1.36 -10.01 6.80
C LEU A 577 -0.59 -11.25 7.24
N SER A 578 0.11 -11.20 8.38
CA SER A 578 0.83 -12.35 8.93
C SER A 578 -0.11 -13.53 9.16
N PHE A 579 -1.28 -13.29 9.73
CA PHE A 579 -2.29 -14.33 9.94
C PHE A 579 -2.79 -14.94 8.61
N LEU A 580 -3.12 -14.10 7.62
CA LEU A 580 -3.61 -14.56 6.32
C LEU A 580 -2.55 -15.35 5.55
N LEU A 581 -1.27 -14.93 5.62
CA LEU A 581 -0.16 -15.63 4.99
C LEU A 581 0.14 -16.96 5.67
N GLU A 582 0.19 -17.00 7.00
CA GLU A 582 0.45 -18.22 7.77
C GLU A 582 -0.61 -19.29 7.45
N GLU A 583 -1.88 -18.94 7.55
CA GLU A 583 -3.00 -19.83 7.23
C GLU A 583 -3.06 -20.21 5.73
N GLY A 584 -2.74 -19.28 4.84
CA GLY A 584 -2.74 -19.54 3.39
C GLY A 584 -1.60 -20.44 2.93
N LEU A 585 -0.46 -20.42 3.62
CA LEU A 585 0.73 -21.19 3.27
C LEU A 585 0.76 -22.57 3.94
N GLU A 586 0.16 -22.75 5.12
CA GLU A 586 0.12 -24.03 5.85
C GLU A 586 -0.52 -25.19 5.05
N GLY A 587 -1.42 -24.86 4.09
CA GLY A 587 -2.08 -25.85 3.22
C GLY A 587 -1.30 -26.27 1.97
N ARG A 588 -0.10 -25.69 1.72
CA ARG A 588 0.62 -25.87 0.44
C ARG A 588 1.79 -26.85 0.50
N GLY A 589 1.92 -27.65 1.54
CA GLY A 589 2.98 -28.67 1.65
C GLY A 589 4.40 -28.11 1.84
N LEU A 590 4.53 -26.87 2.25
CA LEU A 590 5.82 -26.23 2.52
C LEU A 590 6.50 -26.86 3.75
N PRO A 591 7.84 -26.90 3.81
CA PRO A 591 8.59 -27.39 4.96
C PRO A 591 8.18 -26.70 6.25
N ARG A 592 8.22 -27.43 7.36
CA ARG A 592 7.88 -26.91 8.69
C ARG A 592 8.70 -25.66 9.02
N GLY A 593 8.03 -24.58 9.45
CA GLY A 593 8.66 -23.30 9.79
C GLY A 593 8.72 -22.25 8.65
N VAL A 594 8.67 -22.64 7.39
CA VAL A 594 8.71 -21.72 6.24
C VAL A 594 7.48 -20.79 6.21
N PRO A 595 6.24 -21.27 6.40
CA PRO A 595 5.06 -20.40 6.46
C PRO A 595 5.17 -19.32 7.54
N ALA A 596 5.60 -19.71 8.74
CA ALA A 596 5.79 -18.79 9.86
C ALA A 596 6.91 -17.77 9.61
N ALA A 597 8.00 -18.17 8.95
CA ALA A 597 9.08 -17.25 8.58
C ALA A 597 8.62 -16.21 7.55
N ILE A 598 7.92 -16.63 6.50
CA ILE A 598 7.39 -15.73 5.46
C ILE A 598 6.37 -14.76 6.07
N SER A 599 5.43 -15.25 6.87
CA SER A 599 4.39 -14.42 7.48
C SER A 599 4.97 -13.38 8.44
N LYS A 600 5.97 -13.73 9.25
CA LYS A 600 6.65 -12.78 10.15
C LYS A 600 7.46 -11.75 9.39
N THR A 601 8.20 -12.15 8.35
CA THR A 601 8.98 -11.24 7.52
C THR A 601 8.08 -10.23 6.81
N ALA A 602 6.96 -10.69 6.24
CA ALA A 602 5.96 -9.80 5.64
C ALA A 602 5.35 -8.85 6.68
N GLY A 603 5.07 -9.33 7.90
CA GLY A 603 4.59 -8.51 8.99
C GLY A 603 5.59 -7.41 9.40
N TYR A 604 6.88 -7.74 9.48
CA TYR A 604 7.94 -6.75 9.75
C TYR A 604 8.06 -5.70 8.64
N ALA A 605 7.97 -6.12 7.36
CA ALA A 605 8.01 -5.20 6.23
C ALA A 605 6.83 -4.21 6.27
N VAL A 606 5.60 -4.69 6.50
CA VAL A 606 4.42 -3.83 6.66
C VAL A 606 4.56 -2.89 7.85
N THR A 607 5.10 -3.37 8.99
CA THR A 607 5.31 -2.52 10.16
C THR A 607 6.35 -1.44 9.89
N ALA A 608 7.45 -1.76 9.20
CA ALA A 608 8.49 -0.79 8.84
C ALA A 608 7.95 0.31 7.91
N VAL A 609 7.20 -0.06 6.87
CA VAL A 609 6.51 0.89 5.99
C VAL A 609 5.50 1.73 6.77
N GLY A 610 4.76 1.09 7.68
CA GLY A 610 3.79 1.75 8.54
C GLY A 610 4.41 2.78 9.50
N ILE A 611 5.61 2.52 10.02
CA ILE A 611 6.39 3.50 10.81
C ILE A 611 6.70 4.72 9.92
N GLY A 612 7.11 4.52 8.67
CA GLY A 612 7.33 5.60 7.72
C GLY A 612 6.09 6.47 7.54
N PHE A 613 4.92 5.87 7.30
CA PHE A 613 3.66 6.61 7.21
C PHE A 613 3.27 7.30 8.51
N ALA A 614 3.52 6.69 9.67
CA ALA A 614 3.25 7.30 10.97
C ALA A 614 4.10 8.57 11.19
N VAL A 615 5.38 8.53 10.80
CA VAL A 615 6.27 9.69 10.85
C VAL A 615 5.79 10.80 9.89
N LEU A 616 5.35 10.45 8.69
CA LEU A 616 4.78 11.41 7.75
C LEU A 616 3.49 12.05 8.31
N ALA A 617 2.62 11.25 8.94
CA ALA A 617 1.39 11.71 9.56
C ALA A 617 1.64 12.64 10.78
N SER A 618 2.81 12.58 11.41
CA SER A 618 3.19 13.48 12.51
C SER A 618 3.68 14.87 12.04
N GLY A 619 3.55 15.21 10.75
CA GLY A 619 3.96 16.50 10.21
C GLY A 619 5.47 16.74 10.18
N MET A 620 6.30 15.73 10.46
CA MET A 620 7.75 15.85 10.36
C MET A 620 8.18 16.09 8.92
N GLU A 621 9.16 16.94 8.71
CA GLU A 621 9.75 17.19 7.39
C GLU A 621 10.32 15.90 6.80
N VAL A 622 9.83 15.52 5.61
CA VAL A 622 10.25 14.32 4.87
C VAL A 622 11.77 14.24 4.74
N THR A 623 12.42 15.38 4.55
CA THR A 623 13.89 15.48 4.38
C THR A 623 14.64 14.94 5.60
N ARG A 624 14.24 15.29 6.82
CA ARG A 624 14.88 14.82 8.05
C ARG A 624 14.72 13.32 8.24
N PHE A 625 13.52 12.81 7.94
CA PHE A 625 13.25 11.38 8.00
C PHE A 625 14.06 10.61 6.94
N THR A 626 14.16 11.14 5.71
CA THR A 626 14.93 10.51 4.62
C THR A 626 16.42 10.40 4.97
N VAL A 627 17.01 11.42 5.59
CA VAL A 627 18.40 11.37 6.05
C VAL A 627 18.60 10.29 7.09
N LEU A 628 17.69 10.19 8.07
CA LEU A 628 17.78 9.17 9.13
C LEU A 628 17.62 7.75 8.57
N VAL A 629 16.63 7.53 7.70
CA VAL A 629 16.41 6.25 7.02
C VAL A 629 17.57 5.92 6.09
N GLY A 630 18.12 6.91 5.39
CA GLY A 630 19.30 6.75 4.53
C GLY A 630 20.52 6.27 5.31
N THR A 631 20.82 6.92 6.45
CA THR A 631 21.93 6.52 7.33
C THR A 631 21.73 5.12 7.88
N LEU A 632 20.53 4.80 8.36
CA LEU A 632 20.17 3.46 8.83
C LEU A 632 20.27 2.43 7.70
N GLY A 633 19.82 2.80 6.48
CA GLY A 633 19.87 1.96 5.28
C GLY A 633 21.29 1.58 4.90
N VAL A 634 22.24 2.51 4.99
CA VAL A 634 23.67 2.25 4.77
C VAL A 634 24.20 1.24 5.80
N GLY A 635 23.87 1.43 7.10
CA GLY A 635 24.28 0.49 8.15
C GLY A 635 23.69 -0.91 7.96
N ILE A 636 22.41 -1.02 7.63
CA ILE A 636 21.76 -2.30 7.30
C ILE A 636 22.37 -2.91 6.04
N GLY A 637 22.68 -2.09 5.02
CA GLY A 637 23.32 -2.52 3.78
C GLY A 637 24.67 -3.20 4.02
N PHE A 638 25.52 -2.61 4.84
CA PHE A 638 26.80 -3.23 5.25
C PHE A 638 26.57 -4.51 6.07
N GLY A 639 25.58 -4.53 6.97
CA GLY A 639 25.24 -5.73 7.74
C GLY A 639 24.72 -6.90 6.91
N LEU A 640 24.03 -6.60 5.79
CA LEU A 640 23.46 -7.62 4.89
C LEU A 640 24.37 -7.94 3.69
N GLN A 641 25.50 -7.27 3.51
CA GLN A 641 26.38 -7.41 2.35
C GLN A 641 26.69 -8.88 2.03
N ASN A 642 27.09 -9.67 3.01
CA ASN A 642 27.40 -11.08 2.82
C ASN A 642 26.18 -11.92 2.43
N VAL A 643 25.00 -11.59 2.94
CA VAL A 643 23.76 -12.29 2.60
C VAL A 643 23.37 -12.00 1.16
N VAL A 644 23.44 -10.73 0.75
CA VAL A 644 23.16 -10.31 -0.63
C VAL A 644 24.16 -10.91 -1.60
N ASN A 645 25.46 -10.89 -1.28
CA ASN A 645 26.49 -11.50 -2.12
C ASN A 645 26.24 -12.99 -2.35
N ASN A 646 25.93 -13.74 -1.30
CA ASN A 646 25.61 -15.16 -1.43
C ASN A 646 24.31 -15.43 -2.22
N PHE A 647 23.32 -14.56 -2.07
CA PHE A 647 22.07 -14.64 -2.84
C PHE A 647 22.31 -14.39 -4.33
N VAL A 648 23.03 -13.31 -4.67
CA VAL A 648 23.39 -13.00 -6.06
C VAL A 648 24.22 -14.10 -6.69
N SER A 649 25.24 -14.61 -5.96
CA SER A 649 26.04 -15.75 -6.39
C SER A 649 25.19 -17.01 -6.63
N GLY A 650 24.18 -17.25 -5.80
CA GLY A 650 23.23 -18.34 -6.00
C GLY A 650 22.38 -18.18 -7.27
N LEU A 651 21.97 -16.97 -7.61
CA LEU A 651 21.27 -16.68 -8.86
C LEU A 651 22.18 -16.90 -10.08
N ILE A 652 23.45 -16.47 -9.98
CA ILE A 652 24.45 -16.68 -11.05
C ILE A 652 24.67 -18.18 -11.27
N LEU A 653 24.86 -18.98 -10.19
CA LEU A 653 25.00 -20.42 -10.28
C LEU A 653 23.80 -21.10 -10.99
N LEU A 654 22.58 -20.64 -10.71
CA LEU A 654 21.36 -21.17 -11.31
C LEU A 654 21.19 -20.75 -12.78
N TYR A 655 21.67 -19.57 -13.15
CA TYR A 655 21.53 -19.00 -14.51
C TYR A 655 22.64 -19.47 -15.44
N GLU A 656 23.92 -19.26 -15.05
CA GLU A 656 25.09 -19.60 -15.87
C GLU A 656 25.45 -21.09 -15.79
N ARG A 657 25.05 -21.76 -14.70
CA ARG A 657 25.23 -23.19 -14.46
C ARG A 657 26.68 -23.69 -14.58
N PRO A 658 27.68 -23.01 -14.04
CA PRO A 658 29.05 -23.52 -14.01
C PRO A 658 29.17 -24.81 -13.19
N VAL A 659 28.19 -25.08 -12.35
CA VAL A 659 28.02 -26.29 -11.53
C VAL A 659 26.57 -26.68 -11.54
N GLN A 660 26.30 -27.98 -11.66
CA GLN A 660 24.98 -28.57 -11.60
C GLN A 660 24.89 -29.59 -10.44
N VAL A 661 23.66 -29.91 -10.05
CA VAL A 661 23.43 -31.01 -9.08
C VAL A 661 23.83 -32.32 -9.73
N GLY A 662 24.67 -33.08 -9.03
CA GLY A 662 25.29 -34.31 -9.54
C GLY A 662 26.73 -34.11 -10.06
N ASP A 663 27.20 -32.86 -10.24
CA ASP A 663 28.57 -32.63 -10.65
C ASP A 663 29.56 -32.96 -9.52
N ILE A 664 30.74 -33.50 -9.91
CA ILE A 664 31.85 -33.71 -8.98
C ILE A 664 32.76 -32.48 -9.05
N VAL A 665 32.85 -31.81 -7.92
CA VAL A 665 33.57 -30.53 -7.82
C VAL A 665 34.63 -30.57 -6.74
N GLU A 666 35.65 -29.75 -6.92
CA GLU A 666 36.66 -29.49 -5.90
C GLU A 666 36.73 -27.99 -5.64
N VAL A 667 36.55 -27.60 -4.38
CA VAL A 667 36.53 -26.21 -3.91
C VAL A 667 37.48 -26.11 -2.72
N GLY A 668 38.66 -25.60 -2.95
CA GLY A 668 39.75 -25.62 -1.98
C GLY A 668 40.09 -27.05 -1.53
N ALA A 669 39.92 -27.37 -0.28
CA ALA A 669 40.17 -28.70 0.27
C ALA A 669 38.99 -29.67 0.23
N ILE A 670 37.83 -29.22 -0.30
CA ILE A 670 36.57 -29.97 -0.32
C ILE A 670 36.38 -30.58 -1.71
N SER A 671 36.36 -31.92 -1.77
CA SER A 671 36.08 -32.63 -3.02
C SER A 671 34.85 -33.54 -2.83
N GLY A 672 33.92 -33.52 -3.74
CA GLY A 672 32.69 -34.31 -3.64
C GLY A 672 31.63 -33.96 -4.70
N GLU A 673 30.50 -34.62 -4.59
CA GLU A 673 29.34 -34.43 -5.46
C GLU A 673 28.42 -33.28 -4.95
N VAL A 674 27.96 -32.43 -5.85
CA VAL A 674 27.00 -31.38 -5.53
C VAL A 674 25.63 -31.98 -5.32
N SER A 675 25.22 -32.12 -4.08
CA SER A 675 23.92 -32.70 -3.70
C SER A 675 22.76 -31.74 -3.93
N ARG A 676 22.95 -30.44 -3.68
CA ARG A 676 21.93 -29.40 -3.80
C ARG A 676 22.53 -28.02 -3.96
N ILE A 677 21.92 -27.20 -4.83
CA ILE A 677 22.19 -25.77 -4.93
C ILE A 677 21.03 -25.02 -4.31
N GLY A 678 21.27 -24.31 -3.20
CA GLY A 678 20.28 -23.48 -2.52
C GLY A 678 20.44 -21.99 -2.84
N ILE A 679 19.54 -21.17 -2.32
CA ILE A 679 19.50 -19.72 -2.57
C ILE A 679 20.76 -19.00 -2.08
N ARG A 680 21.33 -19.42 -0.94
CA ARG A 680 22.53 -18.78 -0.35
C ARG A 680 23.73 -19.72 -0.20
N SER A 681 23.53 -21.02 -0.28
CA SER A 681 24.56 -22.01 -0.07
C SER A 681 24.26 -23.26 -0.83
N SER A 682 25.29 -23.92 -1.31
CA SER A 682 25.23 -25.23 -1.95
C SER A 682 25.74 -26.32 -1.01
N THR A 683 25.23 -27.54 -1.14
CA THR A 683 25.62 -28.67 -0.33
C THR A 683 26.45 -29.62 -1.20
N ILE A 684 27.66 -29.90 -0.77
CA ILE A 684 28.60 -30.87 -1.42
C ILE A 684 28.69 -32.10 -0.52
N ARG A 685 28.39 -33.26 -1.07
CA ARG A 685 28.59 -34.54 -0.39
C ARG A 685 29.96 -35.07 -0.71
N THR A 686 30.83 -35.07 0.26
CA THR A 686 32.21 -35.56 0.10
C THR A 686 32.27 -37.07 -0.07
N PHE A 687 33.29 -37.58 -0.71
CA PHE A 687 33.46 -39.02 -0.88
C PHE A 687 33.51 -39.84 0.44
N PRO A 688 34.00 -39.30 1.57
CA PRO A 688 33.84 -39.95 2.90
C PRO A 688 32.42 -39.91 3.47
N GLY A 689 31.44 -39.26 2.80
CA GLY A 689 30.03 -39.26 3.16
C GLY A 689 29.56 -38.03 3.96
N ALA A 690 30.42 -37.05 4.25
CA ALA A 690 30.02 -35.82 4.93
C ALA A 690 29.31 -34.84 3.96
N GLU A 691 28.25 -34.18 4.45
CA GLU A 691 27.63 -33.06 3.73
C GLU A 691 28.24 -31.73 4.19
N VAL A 692 28.91 -31.05 3.29
CA VAL A 692 29.51 -29.75 3.54
C VAL A 692 28.67 -28.66 2.91
N VAL A 693 28.26 -27.68 3.73
CA VAL A 693 27.47 -26.52 3.26
C VAL A 693 28.45 -25.39 2.92
N VAL A 694 28.57 -25.12 1.62
CA VAL A 694 29.46 -24.10 1.07
C VAL A 694 28.65 -22.86 0.69
N PRO A 695 29.02 -21.63 1.17
CA PRO A 695 28.41 -20.40 0.72
C PRO A 695 28.55 -20.23 -0.78
N ASN A 696 27.47 -19.79 -1.47
CA ASN A 696 27.49 -19.67 -2.94
C ASN A 696 28.55 -18.66 -3.44
N ALA A 697 28.83 -17.63 -2.64
CA ALA A 697 29.89 -16.67 -2.97
C ALA A 697 31.26 -17.34 -3.13
N ASN A 698 31.57 -18.37 -2.35
CA ASN A 698 32.84 -19.09 -2.47
C ASN A 698 32.94 -19.89 -3.76
N LEU A 699 31.82 -20.39 -4.29
CA LEU A 699 31.77 -21.14 -5.55
C LEU A 699 31.97 -20.24 -6.79
N ILE A 700 31.60 -18.95 -6.67
CA ILE A 700 31.72 -17.98 -7.77
C ILE A 700 33.01 -17.17 -7.71
N SER A 701 33.48 -16.79 -6.49
CA SER A 701 34.65 -15.93 -6.33
C SER A 701 35.95 -16.69 -6.17
N GLY A 702 35.89 -17.98 -5.81
CA GLY A 702 37.07 -18.85 -5.64
C GLY A 702 37.32 -19.69 -6.89
N GLU A 703 38.49 -20.34 -6.90
CA GLU A 703 38.79 -21.37 -7.91
C GLU A 703 37.91 -22.60 -7.64
N LEU A 704 37.16 -22.98 -8.65
CA LEU A 704 36.34 -24.17 -8.69
C LEU A 704 36.84 -25.11 -9.78
N VAL A 705 37.13 -26.31 -9.43
CA VAL A 705 37.45 -27.38 -10.38
C VAL A 705 36.19 -28.22 -10.53
N ASN A 706 35.58 -28.23 -11.71
CA ASN A 706 34.47 -29.12 -12.03
C ASN A 706 34.97 -30.24 -12.94
N TRP A 707 34.96 -31.44 -12.38
CA TRP A 707 35.47 -32.63 -13.09
C TRP A 707 34.51 -33.25 -14.08
N THR A 708 33.25 -32.87 -14.06
CA THR A 708 32.17 -33.50 -14.83
C THR A 708 31.35 -32.49 -15.66
N LEU A 709 31.81 -31.24 -15.77
CA LEU A 709 31.11 -30.16 -16.46
C LEU A 709 30.87 -30.45 -17.94
N SER A 710 31.91 -30.86 -18.67
CA SER A 710 31.87 -31.09 -20.12
C SER A 710 31.80 -32.57 -20.48
N ASP A 711 32.53 -33.39 -19.73
CA ASP A 711 32.60 -34.82 -19.87
C ASP A 711 32.99 -35.50 -18.55
N GLN A 712 33.00 -36.85 -18.52
CA GLN A 712 33.42 -37.63 -17.36
C GLN A 712 34.83 -38.25 -17.57
N LEU A 713 35.61 -37.65 -18.47
CA LEU A 713 36.92 -38.15 -18.78
C LEU A 713 37.90 -37.86 -17.64
N ARG A 714 38.47 -38.92 -17.08
CA ARG A 714 39.51 -38.80 -16.04
C ARG A 714 40.79 -39.48 -16.47
N ARG A 715 41.90 -38.80 -16.37
CA ARG A 715 43.23 -39.38 -16.54
C ARG A 715 43.66 -40.02 -15.21
N VAL A 716 44.01 -41.31 -15.30
CA VAL A 716 44.53 -42.07 -14.17
C VAL A 716 46.04 -42.25 -14.39
N GLU A 717 46.80 -41.99 -13.35
CA GLU A 717 48.27 -42.16 -13.34
C GLU A 717 48.65 -43.24 -12.35
N VAL A 718 49.38 -44.21 -12.84
CA VAL A 718 49.87 -45.34 -12.05
C VAL A 718 51.41 -45.31 -12.08
N PRO A 719 52.06 -44.88 -10.96
CA PRO A 719 53.51 -44.93 -10.84
C PRO A 719 53.97 -46.41 -10.65
N VAL A 720 55.03 -46.81 -11.34
CA VAL A 720 55.58 -48.16 -11.31
C VAL A 720 57.07 -48.05 -11.25
N GLY A 721 57.73 -48.69 -10.26
CA GLY A 721 59.16 -48.76 -10.11
C GLY A 721 59.67 -50.19 -10.33
N VAL A 722 60.61 -50.40 -11.21
CA VAL A 722 61.20 -51.70 -11.44
C VAL A 722 62.69 -51.70 -11.14
N ALA A 723 63.30 -52.84 -10.96
CA ALA A 723 64.70 -52.98 -10.55
C ALA A 723 65.64 -52.45 -11.64
N TYR A 724 66.76 -51.85 -11.23
CA TYR A 724 67.83 -51.53 -12.17
C TYR A 724 68.32 -52.76 -12.93
N GLY A 725 68.58 -52.57 -14.21
CA GLY A 725 68.99 -53.67 -15.13
C GLY A 725 67.80 -54.22 -15.94
N SER A 726 66.58 -53.80 -15.62
CA SER A 726 65.39 -54.09 -16.46
C SER A 726 65.46 -53.34 -17.78
N ASP A 727 65.05 -53.93 -18.90
CA ASP A 727 64.93 -53.27 -20.20
C ASP A 727 63.75 -52.29 -20.18
N PRO A 728 63.95 -50.98 -20.31
CA PRO A 728 62.88 -49.97 -20.27
C PRO A 728 61.90 -50.14 -21.40
N ALA A 729 62.30 -50.57 -22.59
CA ALA A 729 61.36 -50.72 -23.72
C ALA A 729 60.39 -51.88 -23.48
N LYS A 730 60.89 -52.98 -22.91
CA LYS A 730 60.07 -54.12 -22.54
C LYS A 730 59.11 -53.82 -21.40
N VAL A 731 59.53 -52.97 -20.44
CA VAL A 731 58.66 -52.52 -19.37
C VAL A 731 57.50 -51.66 -19.90
N ILE A 732 57.78 -50.70 -20.77
CA ILE A 732 56.74 -49.86 -21.41
C ILE A 732 55.70 -50.72 -22.16
N GLU A 733 56.12 -51.72 -22.91
CA GLU A 733 55.30 -52.67 -23.63
C GLU A 733 54.33 -53.40 -22.66
N ILE A 734 54.86 -53.93 -21.56
CA ILE A 734 54.07 -54.63 -20.52
C ILE A 734 53.06 -53.69 -19.88
N LEU A 735 53.44 -52.43 -19.55
CA LEU A 735 52.57 -51.45 -18.99
C LEU A 735 51.39 -51.11 -19.90
N LEU A 736 51.66 -50.94 -21.20
CA LEU A 736 50.63 -50.67 -22.19
C LEU A 736 49.73 -51.88 -22.43
N ALA A 737 50.27 -53.07 -22.51
CA ALA A 737 49.51 -54.29 -22.69
C ALA A 737 48.60 -54.62 -21.49
N ALA A 738 49.06 -54.32 -20.28
CA ALA A 738 48.24 -54.46 -19.07
C ALA A 738 47.05 -53.49 -19.07
N ALA A 739 47.31 -52.22 -19.39
CA ALA A 739 46.24 -51.20 -19.41
C ALA A 739 45.15 -51.52 -20.47
N ARG A 740 45.56 -51.95 -21.67
CA ARG A 740 44.63 -52.24 -22.80
C ARG A 740 43.74 -53.46 -22.55
N ARG A 741 43.94 -54.24 -21.54
CA ARG A 741 43.10 -55.39 -21.17
C ARG A 741 41.77 -55.05 -20.55
N PHE A 742 41.67 -53.88 -19.96
CA PHE A 742 40.49 -53.47 -19.19
C PHE A 742 39.54 -52.62 -20.03
N ASP A 743 38.27 -53.01 -20.16
CA ASP A 743 37.25 -52.27 -20.87
C ASP A 743 36.98 -50.87 -20.31
N GLY A 744 37.41 -50.62 -19.09
CA GLY A 744 37.34 -49.29 -18.45
C GLY A 744 38.43 -48.31 -18.91
N VAL A 745 39.46 -48.81 -19.62
CA VAL A 745 40.53 -47.99 -20.18
C VAL A 745 40.20 -47.63 -21.63
N LEU A 746 40.18 -46.33 -21.93
CA LEU A 746 39.83 -45.84 -23.23
C LEU A 746 40.88 -46.14 -24.30
N ALA A 747 40.45 -46.48 -25.52
CA ALA A 747 41.32 -46.61 -26.68
C ALA A 747 41.74 -45.21 -27.26
N THR A 748 40.92 -44.22 -27.06
CA THR A 748 41.18 -42.82 -27.44
C THR A 748 40.75 -41.89 -26.32
N PRO A 749 41.64 -41.11 -25.69
CA PRO A 749 43.09 -41.05 -25.90
C PRO A 749 43.79 -42.34 -25.49
N GLU A 750 44.81 -42.77 -26.30
CA GLU A 750 45.55 -44.01 -26.06
C GLU A 750 46.30 -44.03 -24.74
N PRO A 751 46.37 -45.17 -24.02
CA PRO A 751 47.24 -45.33 -22.88
C PRO A 751 48.70 -45.06 -23.26
N SER A 752 49.37 -44.32 -22.42
CA SER A 752 50.80 -43.99 -22.58
C SER A 752 51.62 -44.42 -21.35
N ALA A 753 52.77 -44.98 -21.59
CA ALA A 753 53.72 -45.32 -20.54
C ALA A 753 55.00 -44.54 -20.74
N LEU A 754 55.42 -43.82 -19.75
CA LEU A 754 56.57 -42.94 -19.79
C LEU A 754 57.64 -43.45 -18.81
N PHE A 755 58.88 -43.46 -19.23
CA PHE A 755 60.00 -43.57 -18.29
C PHE A 755 60.21 -42.21 -17.64
N SER A 756 59.95 -42.12 -16.36
CA SER A 756 59.87 -40.88 -15.62
C SER A 756 61.18 -40.43 -15.07
N GLY A 757 62.04 -41.37 -14.74
CA GLY A 757 63.44 -41.09 -14.25
C GLY A 757 64.12 -42.24 -13.52
N PHE A 758 65.24 -41.92 -12.96
CA PHE A 758 66.05 -42.85 -12.16
C PHE A 758 65.80 -42.57 -10.68
N GLY A 759 65.03 -43.46 -10.03
CA GLY A 759 64.80 -43.40 -8.61
C GLY A 759 65.96 -43.87 -7.77
N ALA A 760 65.90 -43.70 -6.44
CA ALA A 760 66.98 -44.12 -5.54
C ALA A 760 67.24 -45.62 -5.56
N HIS A 761 66.23 -46.42 -5.93
CA HIS A 761 66.24 -47.88 -5.90
C HIS A 761 65.57 -48.53 -7.14
N THR A 762 64.99 -47.67 -8.02
CA THR A 762 64.07 -48.11 -9.06
C THR A 762 64.31 -47.33 -10.37
N LEU A 763 64.06 -47.94 -11.50
CA LEU A 763 63.67 -47.22 -12.69
C LEU A 763 62.24 -46.88 -12.62
N ASP A 764 61.90 -45.59 -12.62
CA ASP A 764 60.57 -45.09 -12.40
C ASP A 764 59.82 -44.90 -13.72
N PHE A 765 58.64 -45.46 -13.78
CA PHE A 765 57.74 -45.38 -14.93
C PHE A 765 56.39 -44.80 -14.46
N GLN A 766 55.69 -44.16 -15.36
CA GLN A 766 54.36 -43.66 -15.14
C GLN A 766 53.45 -44.16 -16.25
N LEU A 767 52.51 -45.04 -15.91
CA LEU A 767 51.45 -45.47 -16.84
C LEU A 767 50.31 -44.46 -16.69
N ARG A 768 49.90 -43.91 -17.83
CA ARG A 768 48.77 -42.97 -17.95
C ARG A 768 47.73 -43.56 -18.86
N PHE A 769 46.45 -43.52 -18.38
CA PHE A 769 45.31 -43.90 -19.20
C PHE A 769 44.09 -43.10 -18.86
N TRP A 770 43.12 -43.03 -19.74
CA TRP A 770 41.87 -42.32 -19.57
C TRP A 770 40.73 -43.27 -19.34
N THR A 771 39.73 -42.85 -18.53
CA THR A 771 38.51 -43.60 -18.26
C THR A 771 37.30 -42.70 -18.19
N HIS A 772 36.16 -43.19 -18.62
CA HIS A 772 34.85 -42.60 -18.37
C HIS A 772 34.23 -42.97 -17.02
N ARG A 773 34.83 -43.93 -16.33
CA ARG A 773 34.33 -44.45 -15.04
C ARG A 773 34.83 -43.56 -13.91
N PHE A 774 34.29 -42.34 -13.83
CA PHE A 774 34.75 -41.40 -12.80
C PHE A 774 34.55 -41.95 -11.38
N ASP A 775 33.41 -42.61 -11.11
CA ASP A 775 33.05 -43.11 -9.77
C ASP A 775 33.91 -44.30 -9.32
N SER A 776 34.42 -45.08 -10.25
CA SER A 776 35.16 -46.31 -10.01
C SER A 776 36.61 -46.30 -10.52
N TYR A 777 37.14 -45.09 -10.83
CA TYR A 777 38.53 -44.97 -11.35
C TYR A 777 39.57 -45.56 -10.39
N ALA A 778 39.32 -45.42 -9.06
CA ALA A 778 40.23 -45.96 -8.04
C ALA A 778 40.26 -47.50 -8.03
N ALA A 779 39.11 -48.15 -8.23
CA ALA A 779 39.00 -49.59 -8.38
C ALA A 779 39.68 -50.04 -9.67
N LEU A 780 39.41 -49.38 -10.78
CA LEU A 780 40.06 -49.66 -12.08
C LEU A 780 41.60 -49.50 -11.96
N ALA A 781 42.05 -48.44 -11.28
CA ALA A 781 43.50 -48.24 -11.03
C ALA A 781 44.09 -49.34 -10.16
N SER A 782 43.34 -49.89 -9.19
CA SER A 782 43.75 -51.03 -8.38
C SER A 782 43.84 -52.28 -9.22
N ASP A 783 42.83 -52.58 -10.05
CA ASP A 783 42.83 -53.76 -10.93
C ASP A 783 43.98 -53.72 -11.91
N VAL A 784 44.24 -52.57 -12.53
CA VAL A 784 45.39 -52.36 -13.38
C VAL A 784 46.71 -52.61 -12.63
N ARG A 785 46.87 -52.16 -11.39
CA ARG A 785 48.11 -52.41 -10.58
C ARG A 785 48.27 -53.90 -10.28
N ILE A 786 47.19 -54.62 -9.99
CA ILE A 786 47.22 -56.06 -9.75
C ILE A 786 47.68 -56.80 -11.02
N GLU A 787 47.12 -56.47 -12.16
CA GLU A 787 47.55 -57.08 -13.47
C GLU A 787 49.01 -56.72 -13.79
N LEU A 788 49.41 -55.49 -13.52
CA LEU A 788 50.79 -55.06 -13.70
C LEU A 788 51.79 -55.90 -12.85
N CYS A 789 51.47 -56.16 -11.55
CA CYS A 789 52.27 -57.00 -10.70
C CYS A 789 52.45 -58.43 -11.26
N ALA A 790 51.34 -59.03 -11.77
CA ALA A 790 51.34 -60.34 -12.35
C ALA A 790 52.21 -60.39 -13.61
N ARG A 791 52.02 -59.47 -14.56
CA ARG A 791 52.78 -59.45 -15.82
C ARG A 791 54.26 -59.10 -15.64
N LEU A 792 54.61 -58.23 -14.73
CA LEU A 792 56.00 -57.94 -14.44
C LEU A 792 56.67 -59.17 -13.81
N ALA A 793 55.99 -59.92 -12.94
CA ALA A 793 56.49 -61.18 -12.38
C ALA A 793 56.65 -62.25 -13.45
N GLU A 794 55.69 -62.46 -14.38
CA GLU A 794 55.76 -63.38 -15.52
C GLU A 794 56.97 -63.07 -16.45
N ALA A 795 57.22 -61.76 -16.66
CA ALA A 795 58.32 -61.29 -17.49
C ALA A 795 59.70 -61.35 -16.76
N GLY A 796 59.73 -61.76 -15.51
CA GLY A 796 60.94 -61.83 -14.69
C GLY A 796 61.47 -60.46 -14.27
N ILE A 797 60.61 -59.39 -14.32
CA ILE A 797 60.98 -58.06 -13.92
C ILE A 797 60.63 -57.85 -12.45
N ALA A 798 61.66 -57.66 -11.64
CA ALA A 798 61.44 -57.50 -10.19
C ALA A 798 61.04 -56.06 -9.83
N ILE A 799 60.16 -55.96 -8.87
CA ILE A 799 59.92 -54.72 -8.12
C ILE A 799 60.85 -54.76 -6.93
N PRO A 800 61.84 -53.87 -6.88
CA PRO A 800 62.92 -54.02 -5.90
C PRO A 800 62.49 -53.57 -4.52
N PHE A 801 63.08 -54.29 -3.53
CA PHE A 801 63.06 -53.69 -2.18
C PHE A 801 64.01 -52.50 -2.10
N PRO A 802 63.92 -51.63 -1.11
CA PRO A 802 64.96 -50.62 -0.90
C PRO A 802 66.30 -51.18 -0.86
N GLN A 803 67.22 -50.82 -1.78
CA GLN A 803 68.61 -51.24 -1.85
C GLN A 803 69.47 -50.32 -0.99
N ARG A 804 70.40 -50.96 -0.27
CA ARG A 804 71.37 -50.21 0.51
C ARG A 804 72.79 -50.88 0.35
N ASP A 805 73.68 -50.11 -0.09
CA ASP A 805 75.05 -50.57 -0.13
C ASP A 805 75.74 -50.37 1.27
N LEU A 806 76.11 -51.46 1.92
CA LEU A 806 76.72 -51.42 3.18
C LEU A 806 78.22 -51.54 3.03
N HIS A 807 78.99 -50.51 3.30
CA HIS A 807 80.38 -50.54 3.43
C HIS A 807 80.79 -50.88 4.91
N LEU A 808 81.17 -52.12 5.13
CA LEU A 808 81.62 -52.55 6.46
C LEU A 808 83.04 -52.04 6.68
N VAL A 809 83.24 -50.98 7.42
CA VAL A 809 84.51 -50.36 7.74
C VAL A 809 85.25 -51.14 8.82
N SER A 810 84.57 -51.77 9.79
CA SER A 810 85.09 -52.66 10.74
C SER A 810 83.99 -53.65 11.22
N VAL A 811 84.44 -54.85 11.51
CA VAL A 811 83.63 -55.90 12.10
C VAL A 811 84.18 -56.28 13.40
N ASP A 812 83.39 -56.21 14.46
CA ASP A 812 83.79 -56.74 15.77
C ASP A 812 84.29 -58.23 15.62
N PRO A 813 85.36 -58.68 16.23
CA PRO A 813 85.85 -60.06 16.14
C PRO A 813 84.84 -61.13 16.52
N GLU A 814 83.97 -60.89 17.46
CA GLU A 814 82.87 -61.78 17.85
C GLU A 814 81.80 -61.89 16.79
N ALA A 815 81.37 -60.74 16.16
CA ALA A 815 80.37 -60.66 15.13
C ALA A 815 80.95 -61.30 13.84
N ALA A 816 82.32 -61.20 13.56
CA ALA A 816 82.89 -61.85 12.43
C ALA A 816 82.90 -63.37 12.57
N ARG A 817 83.11 -63.92 13.80
CA ARG A 817 82.92 -65.33 14.10
C ARG A 817 81.47 -65.84 13.92
N ALA A 818 80.52 -65.08 14.31
CA ALA A 818 79.08 -65.40 14.12
C ALA A 818 78.67 -65.42 12.65
N LEU A 819 79.25 -64.53 11.81
CA LEU A 819 78.99 -64.50 10.37
C LEU A 819 79.76 -65.61 9.62
N ALA A 820 80.85 -66.21 10.21
CA ALA A 820 81.72 -67.26 9.63
C ALA A 820 81.21 -68.67 9.92
N LEU A 821 80.14 -68.85 10.72
CA LEU A 821 79.55 -70.17 10.97
C LEU A 821 78.90 -70.78 9.73
N PRO A 822 79.28 -71.97 9.32
CA PRO A 822 78.72 -72.61 8.16
C PRO A 822 77.24 -72.91 8.34
N ARG A 823 76.47 -72.63 7.34
CA ARG A 823 74.99 -72.98 7.22
C ARG A 823 74.94 -74.57 7.39
N GLY A 824 74.59 -75.03 8.60
CA GLY A 824 74.21 -76.40 8.85
C GLY A 824 72.92 -76.73 8.12
N SER A 825 73.06 -77.89 7.50
CA SER A 825 72.07 -78.55 6.68
C SER A 825 70.67 -78.74 7.35
N SER A 826 69.72 -78.56 6.59
CA SER A 826 68.31 -78.98 6.69
C SER A 826 68.12 -80.28 7.50
N GLY A 827 67.31 -80.21 8.56
CA GLY A 827 66.71 -81.37 9.24
C GLY A 827 65.21 -81.19 9.32
N LEU A 828 64.52 -81.98 8.54
CA LEU A 828 63.08 -82.26 8.68
C LEU A 828 62.71 -82.75 10.04
N GLY A 829 61.78 -82.25 10.71
CA GLY A 829 61.16 -82.77 11.93
C GLY A 829 59.70 -82.37 11.98
N ARG A 830 58.85 -83.38 11.69
CA ARG A 830 57.41 -83.43 11.89
C ARG A 830 57.07 -83.35 13.36
N GLY A 831 55.88 -82.80 13.59
CA GLY A 831 55.04 -83.34 14.65
C GLY A 831 54.65 -82.33 15.74
N GLY A 832 53.34 -82.26 15.93
CA GLY A 832 52.84 -81.89 17.26
C GLY A 832 51.58 -80.96 17.21
N GLU A 833 50.46 -81.57 17.21
CA GLU A 833 49.12 -81.05 17.55
C GLU A 833 49.10 -80.36 18.94
N GLY A 834 48.22 -79.49 19.15
CA GLY A 834 47.82 -79.17 20.54
C GLY A 834 47.05 -77.85 20.64
N THR A 835 45.71 -77.91 20.36
CA THR A 835 44.63 -77.41 21.18
C THR A 835 44.65 -76.02 21.85
N GLY A 836 43.71 -75.25 21.54
CA GLY A 836 42.76 -74.72 22.55
C GLY A 836 43.00 -73.32 23.11
N GLY A 837 42.03 -72.56 23.12
CA GLY A 837 41.78 -71.55 24.10
C GLY A 837 41.26 -70.22 23.61
N GLU A 838 39.93 -70.15 23.71
CA GLU A 838 39.09 -69.02 23.79
C GLU A 838 39.63 -67.76 24.53
N GLY A 839 39.09 -66.62 24.08
CA GLY A 839 38.79 -65.59 25.03
C GLY A 839 38.96 -64.13 24.67
N ARG A 840 37.89 -63.61 24.26
CA ARG A 840 37.43 -62.19 24.30
C ARG A 840 37.82 -61.27 23.12
#